data_3c86e28886d79f89d12f94ba8eb9ebda
#
_entry.id   3c86e28886d79f89d12f94ba8eb9ebda
#
_cell.length_a   1.000
_cell.length_b   1.000
_cell.length_c   1.000
_cell.angle_alpha   90.00
_cell.angle_beta   90.00
_cell.angle_gamma   90.00
#
_symmetry.space_group_name_H-M   'P 1'
#
loop_
_entity.id
_entity.type
_entity.pdbx_description
1 polymer ?
#
loop_
_entity_poly.entity_id
_entity_poly.type
_entity_poly.pdbx_seq_one_letter_code
_entity_poly.pdbx_strand_id
1 'polypeptide(L)'
;MFNPVTKTFQYGNQTVTLETGKIARQATGAVVVKINDTQVLATVVGRKQANPGQGFFPLTVNYQEKTYAVGKIPGGFFKREGRPTEKETLTSRLIDRPIRPLFPKGFMNEVQVICTVTSGGKEEDPDIAAMIGASAALAISGIPFAEPIGVARVGYDAEVGYTLNPSYEQLENSLLDMVVAGTESAVLMVESEAKQLTEDQMLGAVLYAHQEMQVVISAINELKAEAGKEPWDWQPSEENTTLKNAIAEKFGLGVTSAYQISEKMKRYDAVNELRQQAVAELEDEEAGVSEGEVAEVFGALEKSTVRNRILDGEPRIDGRDTKTVRGIHVETGVLPKAHGSALFTRGETQALVVTTLGAVRDSQIIEDLSGSRKDPFMLHYNFPPFSVGEAGFMGGPKRREIGHGRLARRGVAAVMPAEEDFPYAIRVVSEITESNGSSSMASVCGSSLSMMDAGVPVSAPVAGIAMGLIKEGERFAVLTDILGDEDHLGDMDFKVAGTANGVTALQMDIKIQGITEEIMEIALEQAHTARQYILGEMNKVISEARETVSENAPSMAMIKIDPDKIRDVIGKGGAVIRGITEDTGASVDIDDDGNVRIYGEDTQSRDAALEMVNAITAEAEVGKLYNGKVARIVDFGAFVTILPGKDGLVHISQISKERVENVNEYLQEGQDVLVKCTDLDARGRIKLSIKEITEEEKAEFAG
;
A
#
# COMPACT_ATOMS: atom_id res chain seq x y z
N MET A 1 -20.50 -35.60 23.66
CA MET A 1 -20.73 -35.24 22.24
C MET A 1 -19.57 -34.43 21.65
N PHE A 2 -19.07 -33.45 22.39
CA PHE A 2 -17.86 -32.69 22.04
C PHE A 2 -16.79 -32.93 23.10
N ASN A 3 -15.53 -33.06 22.68
CA ASN A 3 -14.35 -33.10 23.56
C ASN A 3 -13.43 -31.93 23.19
N PRO A 4 -13.81 -30.71 23.57
CA PRO A 4 -12.96 -29.55 23.24
C PRO A 4 -11.66 -29.61 24.05
N VAL A 5 -10.55 -29.33 23.38
CA VAL A 5 -9.25 -29.10 24.01
C VAL A 5 -8.97 -27.61 23.89
N THR A 6 -8.56 -27.01 24.99
CA THR A 6 -8.36 -25.57 25.08
C THR A 6 -7.02 -25.27 25.72
N LYS A 7 -6.22 -24.40 25.08
CA LYS A 7 -5.00 -23.82 25.64
C LYS A 7 -5.15 -22.32 25.78
N THR A 8 -4.79 -21.78 26.93
CA THR A 8 -4.83 -20.34 27.19
C THR A 8 -3.49 -19.89 27.72
N PHE A 9 -2.95 -18.81 27.15
CA PHE A 9 -1.65 -18.24 27.54
C PHE A 9 -1.66 -16.72 27.43
N GLN A 10 -0.70 -16.07 28.08
CA GLN A 10 -0.48 -14.64 27.98
C GLN A 10 0.50 -14.36 26.82
N TYR A 11 0.16 -13.39 26.00
CA TYR A 11 0.99 -12.93 24.89
C TYR A 11 1.11 -11.40 24.95
N GLY A 12 2.18 -10.93 25.59
CA GLY A 12 2.26 -9.55 26.01
C GLY A 12 1.13 -9.21 26.98
N ASN A 13 0.39 -8.18 26.70
CA ASN A 13 -0.77 -7.74 27.50
C ASN A 13 -2.08 -8.44 27.12
N GLN A 14 -2.05 -9.35 26.14
CA GLN A 14 -3.25 -10.01 25.62
C GLN A 14 -3.36 -11.45 26.12
N THR A 15 -4.58 -11.91 26.33
CA THR A 15 -4.88 -13.31 26.62
C THR A 15 -5.29 -14.01 25.33
N VAL A 16 -4.53 -15.04 24.96
CA VAL A 16 -4.79 -15.86 23.76
C VAL A 16 -5.34 -17.20 24.17
N THR A 17 -6.41 -17.63 23.49
CA THR A 17 -7.02 -18.96 23.69
C THR A 17 -7.11 -19.70 22.36
N LEU A 18 -6.60 -20.93 22.32
CA LEU A 18 -6.73 -21.88 21.23
C LEU A 18 -7.72 -22.97 21.61
N GLU A 19 -8.80 -23.15 20.86
CA GLU A 19 -9.80 -24.19 21.08
C GLU A 19 -9.95 -25.08 19.84
N THR A 20 -9.93 -26.40 20.02
CA THR A 20 -10.22 -27.39 18.97
C THR A 20 -11.25 -28.43 19.42
N GLY A 21 -11.78 -29.24 18.48
CA GLY A 21 -12.68 -30.37 18.77
C GLY A 21 -14.17 -30.02 18.86
N LYS A 22 -14.57 -28.76 18.71
CA LYS A 22 -15.97 -28.29 18.82
C LYS A 22 -16.56 -27.85 17.48
N ILE A 23 -15.85 -26.98 16.75
CA ILE A 23 -16.31 -26.37 15.50
C ILE A 23 -15.54 -26.98 14.32
N ALA A 24 -16.17 -27.08 13.14
CA ALA A 24 -15.57 -27.56 11.88
C ALA A 24 -14.89 -28.94 11.97
N ARG A 25 -15.48 -29.88 12.67
CA ARG A 25 -14.90 -31.23 12.95
C ARG A 25 -14.66 -32.10 11.72
N GLN A 26 -15.20 -31.74 10.56
CA GLN A 26 -14.93 -32.45 9.27
C GLN A 26 -13.66 -31.98 8.60
N ALA A 27 -13.10 -30.82 8.99
CA ALA A 27 -11.82 -30.36 8.50
C ALA A 27 -10.68 -31.29 8.97
N THR A 28 -9.58 -31.34 8.20
CA THR A 28 -8.39 -32.11 8.59
C THR A 28 -7.77 -31.52 9.86
N GLY A 29 -7.76 -30.18 10.01
CA GLY A 29 -7.46 -29.46 11.25
C GLY A 29 -8.40 -28.27 11.39
N ALA A 30 -8.83 -27.96 12.62
CA ALA A 30 -9.66 -26.79 12.89
C ALA A 30 -9.34 -26.24 14.28
N VAL A 31 -9.06 -24.95 14.36
CA VAL A 31 -8.77 -24.23 15.61
C VAL A 31 -9.55 -22.92 15.64
N VAL A 32 -10.15 -22.60 16.75
CA VAL A 32 -10.69 -21.27 17.05
C VAL A 32 -9.66 -20.55 17.91
N VAL A 33 -9.18 -19.42 17.42
CA VAL A 33 -8.27 -18.53 18.14
C VAL A 33 -9.07 -17.35 18.67
N LYS A 34 -8.87 -17.03 19.95
CA LYS A 34 -9.42 -15.82 20.58
C LYS A 34 -8.27 -14.99 21.12
N ILE A 35 -8.26 -13.72 20.79
CA ILE A 35 -7.41 -12.69 21.39
C ILE A 35 -8.35 -11.59 21.86
N ASN A 36 -8.53 -11.45 23.18
CA ASN A 36 -9.55 -10.58 23.74
C ASN A 36 -10.94 -10.85 23.11
N ASP A 37 -11.56 -9.87 22.47
CA ASP A 37 -12.87 -10.00 21.79
C ASP A 37 -12.77 -10.46 20.32
N THR A 38 -11.55 -10.49 19.77
CA THR A 38 -11.30 -10.95 18.40
C THR A 38 -11.27 -12.48 18.36
N GLN A 39 -12.05 -13.06 17.43
CA GLN A 39 -12.12 -14.51 17.22
C GLN A 39 -12.00 -14.87 15.76
N VAL A 40 -11.12 -15.82 15.47
CA VAL A 40 -10.88 -16.37 14.13
C VAL A 40 -11.05 -17.89 14.16
N LEU A 41 -11.84 -18.42 13.22
CA LEU A 41 -11.89 -19.85 12.93
C LEU A 41 -10.89 -20.15 11.80
N ALA A 42 -9.84 -20.90 12.10
CA ALA A 42 -8.88 -21.41 11.14
C ALA A 42 -9.14 -22.88 10.84
N THR A 43 -9.27 -23.24 9.57
CA THR A 43 -9.49 -24.61 9.11
C THR A 43 -8.46 -24.99 8.07
N VAL A 44 -8.03 -26.25 8.12
CA VAL A 44 -7.11 -26.85 7.13
C VAL A 44 -7.73 -28.12 6.61
N VAL A 45 -7.74 -28.28 5.30
CA VAL A 45 -8.13 -29.51 4.62
C VAL A 45 -7.02 -29.89 3.64
N GLY A 46 -6.56 -31.14 3.69
CA GLY A 46 -5.58 -31.68 2.75
C GLY A 46 -6.10 -32.94 2.03
N ARG A 47 -5.72 -33.11 0.77
CA ARG A 47 -5.95 -34.35 0.03
C ARG A 47 -4.85 -35.37 0.36
N LYS A 48 -5.24 -36.63 0.51
CA LYS A 48 -4.29 -37.73 0.84
C LYS A 48 -3.36 -38.10 -0.32
N GLN A 49 -3.71 -37.73 -1.55
CA GLN A 49 -2.95 -38.00 -2.76
C GLN A 49 -2.84 -36.76 -3.64
N ALA A 50 -1.71 -36.60 -4.31
CA ALA A 50 -1.53 -35.57 -5.32
C ALA A 50 -2.31 -35.92 -6.60
N ASN A 51 -2.67 -34.91 -7.39
CA ASN A 51 -3.24 -35.14 -8.71
C ASN A 51 -2.16 -35.71 -9.65
N PRO A 52 -2.49 -36.62 -10.58
CA PRO A 52 -1.52 -37.11 -11.57
C PRO A 52 -0.91 -35.93 -12.36
N GLY A 53 0.41 -35.94 -12.54
CA GLY A 53 1.12 -34.89 -13.27
C GLY A 53 1.23 -33.53 -12.55
N GLN A 54 0.98 -33.49 -11.23
CA GLN A 54 1.10 -32.27 -10.43
C GLN A 54 2.56 -31.84 -10.28
N GLY A 55 2.96 -30.76 -10.96
CA GLY A 55 4.34 -30.25 -10.97
C GLY A 55 4.64 -29.15 -9.93
N PHE A 56 3.68 -28.80 -9.07
CA PHE A 56 3.86 -27.79 -8.04
C PHE A 56 3.01 -28.10 -6.80
N PHE A 57 3.39 -27.53 -5.66
CA PHE A 57 2.61 -27.67 -4.43
C PHE A 57 1.37 -26.77 -4.43
N PRO A 58 0.15 -27.32 -4.51
CA PRO A 58 -1.09 -26.54 -4.60
C PRO A 58 -1.61 -26.15 -3.21
N LEU A 59 -0.92 -25.25 -2.54
CA LEU A 59 -1.38 -24.62 -1.31
C LEU A 59 -2.26 -23.41 -1.65
N THR A 60 -3.48 -23.40 -1.12
CA THR A 60 -4.41 -22.26 -1.23
C THR A 60 -4.74 -21.74 0.16
N VAL A 61 -4.47 -20.47 0.40
CA VAL A 61 -4.81 -19.76 1.64
C VAL A 61 -5.85 -18.70 1.36
N ASN A 62 -6.92 -18.69 2.16
CA ASN A 62 -7.98 -17.67 2.12
C ASN A 62 -8.21 -17.12 3.53
N TYR A 63 -8.14 -15.82 3.65
CA TYR A 63 -8.56 -15.06 4.81
C TYR A 63 -9.83 -14.31 4.47
N GLN A 64 -10.81 -14.31 5.37
CA GLN A 64 -12.13 -13.72 5.15
C GLN A 64 -12.58 -12.93 6.36
N GLU A 65 -12.96 -11.68 6.13
CA GLU A 65 -13.61 -10.83 7.10
C GLU A 65 -15.14 -10.86 6.91
N LYS A 66 -15.89 -11.21 7.96
CA LYS A 66 -17.34 -11.23 7.92
C LYS A 66 -17.88 -10.01 8.65
N THR A 67 -18.72 -9.22 8.00
CA THR A 67 -19.29 -8.00 8.59
C THR A 67 -20.12 -8.27 9.83
N TYR A 68 -20.70 -9.47 9.97
CA TYR A 68 -21.37 -9.89 11.22
C TYR A 68 -20.42 -9.98 12.42
N ALA A 69 -19.09 -10.12 12.18
CA ALA A 69 -18.10 -10.15 13.25
C ALA A 69 -18.09 -8.86 14.08
N VAL A 70 -18.51 -7.74 13.49
CA VAL A 70 -18.67 -6.44 14.14
C VAL A 70 -20.14 -5.99 14.21
N GLY A 71 -21.09 -6.94 14.10
CA GLY A 71 -22.52 -6.68 14.24
C GLY A 71 -23.14 -5.88 13.08
N LYS A 72 -22.53 -5.90 11.89
CA LYS A 72 -22.99 -5.12 10.72
C LYS A 72 -23.54 -6.02 9.62
N ILE A 73 -24.40 -5.44 8.79
CA ILE A 73 -24.84 -6.01 7.52
C ILE A 73 -23.95 -5.44 6.41
N PRO A 74 -23.46 -6.25 5.45
CA PRO A 74 -22.62 -5.76 4.35
C PRO A 74 -23.26 -4.61 3.58
N GLY A 75 -22.45 -3.67 3.13
CA GLY A 75 -22.84 -2.62 2.19
C GLY A 75 -23.29 -3.18 0.83
N GLY A 76 -23.49 -2.28 -0.11
CA GLY A 76 -23.86 -2.64 -1.48
C GLY A 76 -25.30 -3.19 -1.66
N PHE A 77 -25.66 -3.52 -2.88
CA PHE A 77 -27.01 -3.95 -3.24
C PHE A 77 -27.36 -5.34 -2.72
N PHE A 78 -26.44 -6.30 -2.85
CA PHE A 78 -26.70 -7.71 -2.49
C PHE A 78 -26.65 -8.02 -1.01
N LYS A 79 -26.20 -7.08 -0.18
CA LYS A 79 -26.07 -7.27 1.29
C LYS A 79 -25.30 -8.55 1.67
N ARG A 80 -24.25 -8.84 0.89
CA ARG A 80 -23.41 -10.03 1.05
C ARG A 80 -21.98 -9.69 0.66
N GLU A 81 -21.02 -10.26 1.39
CA GLU A 81 -19.60 -10.21 1.03
C GLU A 81 -19.39 -10.86 -0.36
N GLY A 82 -18.60 -10.21 -1.20
CA GLY A 82 -18.36 -10.61 -2.58
C GLY A 82 -16.94 -11.11 -2.81
N ARG A 83 -16.22 -10.42 -3.71
CA ARG A 83 -14.81 -10.71 -3.98
C ARG A 83 -13.94 -10.32 -2.78
N PRO A 84 -12.82 -11.03 -2.55
CA PRO A 84 -11.88 -10.65 -1.51
C PRO A 84 -11.45 -9.18 -1.65
N THR A 85 -11.41 -8.48 -0.54
CA THR A 85 -10.85 -7.13 -0.46
C THR A 85 -9.33 -7.16 -0.63
N GLU A 86 -8.71 -5.99 -0.79
CA GLU A 86 -7.26 -5.87 -0.80
C GLU A 86 -6.67 -6.39 0.52
N LYS A 87 -7.23 -5.99 1.67
CA LYS A 87 -6.82 -6.49 2.99
C LYS A 87 -6.91 -8.00 3.09
N GLU A 88 -8.03 -8.61 2.70
CA GLU A 88 -8.19 -10.08 2.73
C GLU A 88 -7.17 -10.79 1.83
N THR A 89 -6.87 -10.20 0.67
CA THR A 89 -5.85 -10.72 -0.25
C THR A 89 -4.45 -10.64 0.35
N LEU A 90 -4.10 -9.52 0.97
CA LEU A 90 -2.79 -9.29 1.59
C LEU A 90 -2.61 -10.19 2.82
N THR A 91 -3.62 -10.31 3.68
CA THR A 91 -3.57 -11.19 4.85
C THR A 91 -3.48 -12.67 4.44
N SER A 92 -4.18 -13.07 3.34
CA SER A 92 -4.00 -14.42 2.78
C SER A 92 -2.55 -14.69 2.37
N ARG A 93 -1.86 -13.71 1.80
CA ARG A 93 -0.42 -13.80 1.46
C ARG A 93 0.47 -13.80 2.70
N LEU A 94 0.12 -13.01 3.70
CA LEU A 94 0.84 -12.94 4.97
C LEU A 94 0.85 -14.30 5.68
N ILE A 95 -0.26 -15.06 5.58
CA ILE A 95 -0.37 -16.44 6.10
C ILE A 95 0.39 -17.44 5.21
N ASP A 96 0.23 -17.37 3.88
CA ASP A 96 0.80 -18.33 2.91
C ASP A 96 2.34 -18.37 2.97
N ARG A 97 2.97 -17.18 3.00
CA ARG A 97 4.42 -17.03 2.85
C ARG A 97 5.24 -17.80 3.90
N PRO A 98 4.97 -17.68 5.21
CA PRO A 98 5.76 -18.37 6.22
C PRO A 98 5.42 -19.87 6.37
N ILE A 99 4.20 -20.31 6.01
CA ILE A 99 3.84 -21.73 6.15
C ILE A 99 4.28 -22.58 4.96
N ARG A 100 4.34 -22.00 3.76
CA ARG A 100 4.66 -22.73 2.52
C ARG A 100 6.01 -23.44 2.55
N PRO A 101 7.13 -22.84 3.00
CA PRO A 101 8.44 -23.48 3.04
C PRO A 101 8.55 -24.60 4.08
N LEU A 102 7.58 -24.74 4.98
CA LEU A 102 7.57 -25.76 6.04
C LEU A 102 6.95 -27.08 5.61
N PHE A 103 6.37 -27.15 4.40
CA PHE A 103 5.97 -28.43 3.82
C PHE A 103 7.20 -29.15 3.23
N PRO A 104 7.26 -30.49 3.35
CA PRO A 104 8.42 -31.24 2.87
C PRO A 104 8.59 -31.09 1.35
N LYS A 105 9.84 -31.09 0.90
CA LYS A 105 10.16 -31.09 -0.53
C LYS A 105 9.52 -32.32 -1.21
N GLY A 106 8.89 -32.11 -2.37
CA GLY A 106 8.17 -33.15 -3.08
C GLY A 106 6.73 -33.41 -2.60
N PHE A 107 6.25 -32.69 -1.56
CA PHE A 107 4.84 -32.76 -1.14
C PHE A 107 3.95 -31.98 -2.11
N MET A 108 3.23 -32.71 -2.97
CA MET A 108 2.39 -32.12 -4.04
C MET A 108 0.89 -32.33 -3.81
N ASN A 109 0.49 -32.75 -2.61
CA ASN A 109 -0.91 -32.92 -2.26
C ASN A 109 -1.58 -31.55 -2.05
N GLU A 110 -2.81 -31.39 -2.56
CA GLU A 110 -3.56 -30.15 -2.39
C GLU A 110 -3.86 -29.88 -0.91
N VAL A 111 -3.56 -28.68 -0.46
CA VAL A 111 -3.87 -28.17 0.88
C VAL A 111 -4.59 -26.83 0.78
N GLN A 112 -5.70 -26.72 1.51
CA GLN A 112 -6.45 -25.49 1.62
C GLN A 112 -6.53 -25.03 3.08
N VAL A 113 -6.14 -23.79 3.34
CA VAL A 113 -6.27 -23.10 4.62
C VAL A 113 -7.32 -22.01 4.48
N ILE A 114 -8.30 -21.98 5.38
CA ILE A 114 -9.31 -20.91 5.41
C ILE A 114 -9.37 -20.35 6.82
N CYS A 115 -9.10 -19.06 6.96
CA CYS A 115 -9.23 -18.30 8.19
C CYS A 115 -10.41 -17.34 8.06
N THR A 116 -11.42 -17.50 8.93
CA THR A 116 -12.63 -16.69 8.92
C THR A 116 -12.74 -15.91 10.22
N VAL A 117 -12.77 -14.59 10.15
CA VAL A 117 -13.03 -13.72 11.29
C VAL A 117 -14.50 -13.84 11.67
N THR A 118 -14.76 -14.37 12.87
CA THR A 118 -16.11 -14.64 13.39
C THR A 118 -16.55 -13.66 14.48
N SER A 119 -15.57 -12.98 15.11
CA SER A 119 -15.78 -11.85 16.00
C SER A 119 -14.61 -10.89 15.82
N GLY A 120 -14.83 -9.59 15.74
CA GLY A 120 -13.82 -8.56 15.59
C GLY A 120 -13.96 -7.51 16.68
N GLY A 121 -12.83 -7.20 17.32
CA GLY A 121 -12.68 -6.02 18.16
C GLY A 121 -12.41 -4.77 17.32
N LYS A 122 -12.47 -3.60 17.98
CA LYS A 122 -12.00 -2.34 17.39
C LYS A 122 -10.54 -2.06 17.71
N GLU A 123 -9.93 -2.88 18.52
CA GLU A 123 -8.61 -2.65 19.10
C GLU A 123 -7.51 -3.38 18.33
N GLU A 124 -7.74 -4.66 17.94
CA GLU A 124 -6.71 -5.48 17.33
C GLU A 124 -7.05 -5.88 15.89
N ASP A 125 -6.01 -5.97 15.04
CA ASP A 125 -6.14 -6.57 13.71
C ASP A 125 -6.28 -8.10 13.86
N PRO A 126 -7.30 -8.72 13.24
CA PRO A 126 -7.50 -10.16 13.31
C PRO A 126 -6.42 -10.99 12.60
N ASP A 127 -5.51 -10.38 11.85
CA ASP A 127 -4.50 -11.07 11.06
C ASP A 127 -3.54 -11.91 11.91
N ILE A 128 -3.10 -11.42 13.08
CA ILE A 128 -2.24 -12.17 14.02
C ILE A 128 -2.98 -13.41 14.53
N ALA A 129 -4.25 -13.26 14.92
CA ALA A 129 -5.08 -14.40 15.32
C ALA A 129 -5.26 -15.42 14.18
N ALA A 130 -5.41 -14.95 12.94
CA ALA A 130 -5.55 -15.81 11.76
C ALA A 130 -4.27 -16.59 11.45
N MET A 131 -3.11 -15.96 11.57
CA MET A 131 -1.80 -16.60 11.34
C MET A 131 -1.51 -17.66 12.42
N ILE A 132 -1.75 -17.33 13.69
CA ILE A 132 -1.65 -18.29 14.82
C ILE A 132 -2.60 -19.46 14.59
N GLY A 133 -3.83 -19.19 14.17
CA GLY A 133 -4.85 -20.21 13.90
C GLY A 133 -4.48 -21.13 12.75
N ALA A 134 -3.94 -20.60 11.66
CA ALA A 134 -3.46 -21.38 10.53
C ALA A 134 -2.33 -22.33 10.95
N SER A 135 -1.34 -21.81 11.71
CA SER A 135 -0.23 -22.59 12.27
C SER A 135 -0.73 -23.71 13.18
N ALA A 136 -1.62 -23.39 14.12
CA ALA A 136 -2.19 -24.36 15.04
C ALA A 136 -3.04 -25.44 14.33
N ALA A 137 -3.87 -25.05 13.36
CA ALA A 137 -4.69 -25.98 12.59
C ALA A 137 -3.84 -26.95 11.75
N LEU A 138 -2.74 -26.46 11.15
CA LEU A 138 -1.76 -27.30 10.46
C LEU A 138 -1.06 -28.26 11.43
N ALA A 139 -0.59 -27.76 12.56
CA ALA A 139 0.15 -28.54 13.55
C ALA A 139 -0.65 -29.73 14.09
N ILE A 140 -1.99 -29.58 14.29
CA ILE A 140 -2.86 -30.66 14.78
C ILE A 140 -3.46 -31.55 13.69
N SER A 141 -3.25 -31.21 12.40
CA SER A 141 -3.96 -31.86 11.27
C SER A 141 -3.44 -33.25 10.92
N GLY A 142 -2.19 -33.56 11.26
CA GLY A 142 -1.45 -34.74 10.80
C GLY A 142 -0.92 -34.63 9.37
N ILE A 143 -1.17 -33.55 8.66
CA ILE A 143 -0.54 -33.25 7.35
C ILE A 143 0.98 -33.11 7.57
N PRO A 144 1.83 -33.57 6.63
CA PRO A 144 3.27 -33.33 6.70
C PRO A 144 3.58 -31.83 6.75
N PHE A 145 3.90 -31.36 7.94
CA PHE A 145 4.21 -29.98 8.25
C PHE A 145 5.31 -29.98 9.31
N ALA A 146 6.46 -29.37 9.01
CA ALA A 146 7.67 -29.56 9.78
C ALA A 146 7.50 -29.16 11.25
N GLU A 147 7.08 -27.91 11.48
CA GLU A 147 6.91 -27.33 12.80
C GLU A 147 5.96 -26.14 12.79
N PRO A 148 5.34 -25.78 13.93
CA PRO A 148 4.48 -24.60 13.99
C PRO A 148 5.27 -23.30 13.89
N ILE A 149 4.60 -22.25 13.41
CA ILE A 149 5.12 -20.89 13.45
C ILE A 149 4.48 -20.09 14.57
N GLY A 150 5.28 -19.21 15.18
CA GLY A 150 4.83 -18.08 15.95
C GLY A 150 4.72 -16.85 15.06
N VAL A 151 3.97 -15.85 15.51
CA VAL A 151 3.73 -14.60 14.80
C VAL A 151 3.62 -13.47 15.80
N ALA A 152 4.24 -12.34 15.50
CA ALA A 152 4.15 -11.11 16.29
C ALA A 152 3.98 -9.90 15.38
N ARG A 153 3.14 -8.93 15.80
CA ARG A 153 3.18 -7.57 15.28
C ARG A 153 3.99 -6.70 16.24
N VAL A 154 4.85 -5.86 15.69
CA VAL A 154 5.73 -4.97 16.48
C VAL A 154 5.53 -3.53 16.05
N GLY A 155 5.20 -2.68 17.00
CA GLY A 155 5.29 -1.24 16.89
C GLY A 155 6.60 -0.72 17.48
N TYR A 156 6.95 0.52 17.18
CA TYR A 156 8.10 1.20 17.77
C TYR A 156 7.79 2.67 18.06
N ASP A 157 8.15 3.08 19.23
CA ASP A 157 8.13 4.46 19.67
C ASP A 157 9.50 4.85 20.23
N ALA A 158 9.98 6.07 19.96
CA ALA A 158 11.32 6.49 20.35
C ALA A 158 11.52 6.59 21.89
N GLU A 159 10.46 6.80 22.65
CA GLU A 159 10.50 6.92 24.11
C GLU A 159 10.23 5.58 24.82
N VAL A 160 9.32 4.78 24.27
CA VAL A 160 8.84 3.52 24.87
C VAL A 160 9.64 2.31 24.37
N GLY A 161 10.16 2.37 23.15
CA GLY A 161 10.82 1.24 22.48
C GLY A 161 9.82 0.36 21.71
N TYR A 162 10.12 -0.95 21.61
CA TYR A 162 9.29 -1.92 20.89
C TYR A 162 8.03 -2.28 21.68
N THR A 163 6.89 -2.35 21.00
CA THR A 163 5.60 -2.74 21.56
C THR A 163 5.08 -3.97 20.84
N LEU A 164 4.72 -5.01 21.59
CA LEU A 164 4.16 -6.26 21.08
C LEU A 164 2.66 -6.12 20.82
N ASN A 165 2.21 -6.52 19.63
CA ASN A 165 0.81 -6.53 19.19
C ASN A 165 0.07 -5.24 19.54
N PRO A 166 0.57 -4.08 19.05
CA PRO A 166 -0.05 -2.79 19.34
C PRO A 166 -1.48 -2.73 18.78
N SER A 167 -2.34 -1.99 19.48
CA SER A 167 -3.70 -1.67 18.99
C SER A 167 -3.65 -0.75 17.77
N TYR A 168 -4.78 -0.61 17.06
CA TYR A 168 -4.90 0.35 15.95
C TYR A 168 -4.52 1.77 16.39
N GLU A 169 -4.99 2.22 17.56
CA GLU A 169 -4.67 3.55 18.11
C GLU A 169 -3.16 3.71 18.37
N GLN A 170 -2.51 2.68 18.89
CA GLN A 170 -1.06 2.69 19.09
C GLN A 170 -0.29 2.70 17.76
N LEU A 171 -0.80 2.00 16.71
CA LEU A 171 -0.18 1.98 15.39
C LEU A 171 -0.27 3.32 14.67
N GLU A 172 -1.31 4.12 14.86
CA GLU A 172 -1.42 5.46 14.27
C GLU A 172 -0.24 6.36 14.65
N ASN A 173 0.20 6.25 15.90
CA ASN A 173 1.32 7.02 16.46
C ASN A 173 2.67 6.32 16.33
N SER A 174 2.70 5.05 15.96
CA SER A 174 3.92 4.26 15.86
C SER A 174 4.81 4.70 14.69
N LEU A 175 6.12 4.58 14.87
CA LEU A 175 7.13 4.73 13.82
C LEU A 175 7.34 3.43 13.02
N LEU A 176 6.76 2.33 13.48
CA LEU A 176 6.87 1.00 12.88
C LEU A 176 5.53 0.26 12.95
N ASP A 177 5.14 -0.36 11.86
CA ASP A 177 4.19 -1.47 11.81
C ASP A 177 4.88 -2.65 11.12
N MET A 178 5.28 -3.66 11.90
CA MET A 178 6.03 -4.82 11.41
C MET A 178 5.35 -6.10 11.85
N VAL A 179 5.11 -7.00 10.92
CA VAL A 179 4.68 -8.38 11.20
C VAL A 179 5.83 -9.33 10.92
N VAL A 180 6.15 -10.17 11.89
CA VAL A 180 7.19 -11.18 11.81
C VAL A 180 6.59 -12.55 12.10
N ALA A 181 6.94 -13.54 11.28
CA ALA A 181 6.61 -14.94 11.52
C ALA A 181 7.86 -15.80 11.45
N GLY A 182 7.92 -16.80 12.31
CA GLY A 182 9.07 -17.69 12.38
C GLY A 182 8.78 -18.98 13.14
N THR A 183 9.74 -19.88 13.09
CA THR A 183 9.78 -21.13 13.88
C THR A 183 10.49 -20.88 15.22
N GLU A 184 10.65 -21.93 16.01
CA GLU A 184 11.42 -21.86 17.25
C GLU A 184 12.84 -21.34 17.03
N SER A 185 13.47 -21.77 15.96
CA SER A 185 14.89 -21.51 15.67
C SER A 185 15.15 -20.36 14.71
N ALA A 186 14.14 -19.87 13.96
CA ALA A 186 14.39 -19.00 12.84
C ALA A 186 13.22 -18.10 12.41
N VAL A 187 13.54 -16.90 11.94
CA VAL A 187 12.61 -16.02 11.24
C VAL A 187 12.40 -16.51 9.82
N LEU A 188 11.15 -16.55 9.34
CA LEU A 188 10.77 -16.98 7.99
C LEU A 188 10.19 -15.85 7.14
N MET A 189 9.51 -14.89 7.75
CA MET A 189 8.83 -13.83 7.03
C MET A 189 8.84 -12.54 7.85
N VAL A 190 9.11 -11.43 7.17
CA VAL A 190 8.94 -10.07 7.70
C VAL A 190 8.18 -9.23 6.69
N GLU A 191 7.26 -8.43 7.18
CA GLU A 191 6.54 -7.42 6.40
C GLU A 191 6.42 -6.15 7.23
N SER A 192 6.89 -4.99 6.72
CA SER A 192 6.86 -3.76 7.51
C SER A 192 6.59 -2.49 6.72
N GLU A 193 6.08 -1.51 7.45
CA GLU A 193 6.03 -0.09 7.10
C GLU A 193 6.73 0.68 8.23
N ALA A 194 7.65 1.60 7.89
CA ALA A 194 8.44 2.32 8.86
C ALA A 194 8.56 3.81 8.50
N LYS A 195 8.70 4.66 9.50
CA LYS A 195 8.90 6.11 9.34
C LYS A 195 10.39 6.45 9.46
N GLN A 196 11.19 6.00 8.49
CA GLN A 196 12.63 6.27 8.38
C GLN A 196 13.44 5.78 9.59
N LEU A 197 13.21 4.54 10.02
CA LEU A 197 14.00 3.90 11.08
C LEU A 197 15.37 3.43 10.57
N THR A 198 16.35 3.35 11.46
CA THR A 198 17.67 2.81 11.14
C THR A 198 17.62 1.30 10.89
N GLU A 199 18.60 0.77 10.19
CA GLU A 199 18.76 -0.67 9.97
C GLU A 199 18.84 -1.44 11.30
N ASP A 200 19.53 -0.91 12.30
CA ASP A 200 19.63 -1.50 13.65
C ASP A 200 18.28 -1.55 14.37
N GLN A 201 17.47 -0.49 14.26
CA GLN A 201 16.11 -0.48 14.81
C GLN A 201 15.20 -1.49 14.12
N MET A 202 15.33 -1.65 12.80
CA MET A 202 14.57 -2.66 12.04
C MET A 202 15.00 -4.09 12.44
N LEU A 203 16.30 -4.35 12.55
CA LEU A 203 16.83 -5.64 13.01
C LEU A 203 16.40 -5.95 14.43
N GLY A 204 16.51 -4.97 15.34
CA GLY A 204 16.08 -5.10 16.73
C GLY A 204 14.58 -5.46 16.84
N ALA A 205 13.72 -4.89 15.98
CA ALA A 205 12.29 -5.23 15.94
C ALA A 205 12.06 -6.68 15.52
N VAL A 206 12.82 -7.18 14.55
CA VAL A 206 12.74 -8.59 14.10
C VAL A 206 13.14 -9.55 15.21
N LEU A 207 14.25 -9.26 15.89
CA LEU A 207 14.75 -10.07 17.02
C LEU A 207 13.79 -10.05 18.21
N TYR A 208 13.26 -8.89 18.55
CA TYR A 208 12.23 -8.74 19.58
C TYR A 208 10.98 -9.57 19.26
N ALA A 209 10.46 -9.47 18.01
CA ALA A 209 9.33 -10.26 17.58
C ALA A 209 9.58 -11.77 17.69
N HIS A 210 10.77 -12.23 17.25
CA HIS A 210 11.14 -13.65 17.29
C HIS A 210 11.22 -14.18 18.73
N GLN A 211 11.73 -13.38 19.66
CA GLN A 211 11.75 -13.73 21.07
C GLN A 211 10.35 -13.83 21.66
N GLU A 212 9.50 -12.83 21.42
CA GLU A 212 8.17 -12.76 21.99
C GLU A 212 7.22 -13.84 21.46
N MET A 213 7.34 -14.24 20.17
CA MET A 213 6.47 -15.25 19.58
C MET A 213 6.72 -16.68 20.07
N GLN A 214 7.78 -16.96 20.85
CA GLN A 214 8.10 -18.31 21.32
C GLN A 214 7.00 -18.90 22.21
N VAL A 215 6.30 -18.06 22.96
CA VAL A 215 5.17 -18.51 23.80
C VAL A 215 4.03 -19.08 22.94
N VAL A 216 3.80 -18.53 21.74
CA VAL A 216 2.80 -19.01 20.78
C VAL A 216 3.16 -20.41 20.29
N ILE A 217 4.43 -20.60 19.90
CA ILE A 217 4.95 -21.90 19.41
C ILE A 217 4.81 -22.97 20.50
N SER A 218 5.19 -22.64 21.72
CA SER A 218 5.04 -23.54 22.88
C SER A 218 3.58 -23.95 23.10
N ALA A 219 2.64 -23.00 23.06
CA ALA A 219 1.21 -23.27 23.24
C ALA A 219 0.63 -24.13 22.12
N ILE A 220 1.07 -23.92 20.86
CA ILE A 220 0.66 -24.75 19.72
C ILE A 220 1.23 -26.17 19.86
N ASN A 221 2.48 -26.33 20.29
CA ASN A 221 3.07 -27.65 20.55
C ASN A 221 2.34 -28.41 21.67
N GLU A 222 1.94 -27.73 22.74
CA GLU A 222 1.09 -28.32 23.78
C GLU A 222 -0.27 -28.75 23.24
N LEU A 223 -0.91 -27.93 22.40
CA LEU A 223 -2.18 -28.26 21.76
C LEU A 223 -2.02 -29.49 20.84
N LYS A 224 -0.94 -29.53 20.06
CA LYS A 224 -0.59 -30.68 19.20
C LYS A 224 -0.39 -31.96 19.98
N ALA A 225 0.30 -31.88 21.11
CA ALA A 225 0.52 -33.05 21.99
C ALA A 225 -0.78 -33.64 22.55
N GLU A 226 -1.79 -32.80 22.82
CA GLU A 226 -3.06 -33.23 23.41
C GLU A 226 -4.15 -33.58 22.38
N ALA A 227 -4.20 -32.85 21.27
CA ALA A 227 -5.27 -32.94 20.27
C ALA A 227 -4.79 -33.22 18.85
N GLY A 228 -3.50 -33.42 18.64
CA GLY A 228 -2.93 -33.73 17.33
C GLY A 228 -3.44 -35.05 16.76
N LYS A 229 -3.73 -35.07 15.47
CA LYS A 229 -4.07 -36.29 14.72
C LYS A 229 -2.82 -37.08 14.36
N GLU A 230 -2.99 -38.39 14.13
CA GLU A 230 -1.90 -39.24 13.62
C GLU A 230 -1.28 -38.64 12.34
N PRO A 231 0.05 -38.57 12.26
CA PRO A 231 0.72 -38.11 11.05
C PRO A 231 0.34 -38.93 9.83
N TRP A 232 0.26 -38.29 8.69
CA TRP A 232 0.02 -39.00 7.44
C TRP A 232 1.21 -39.92 7.10
N ASP A 233 0.90 -41.09 6.60
CA ASP A 233 1.89 -41.99 6.00
C ASP A 233 2.30 -41.49 4.60
N TRP A 234 3.11 -40.42 4.60
CA TRP A 234 3.66 -39.80 3.39
C TRP A 234 5.19 -39.87 3.46
N GLN A 235 5.78 -40.30 2.38
CA GLN A 235 7.24 -40.33 2.22
C GLN A 235 7.62 -39.60 0.94
N PRO A 236 8.74 -38.88 0.91
CA PRO A 236 9.27 -38.31 -0.33
C PRO A 236 9.63 -39.44 -1.31
N SER A 237 9.49 -39.16 -2.60
CA SER A 237 9.97 -40.08 -3.65
C SER A 237 11.46 -40.33 -3.49
N GLU A 238 11.91 -41.56 -3.71
CA GLU A 238 13.33 -41.86 -3.73
C GLU A 238 14.03 -41.12 -4.86
N GLU A 239 15.19 -40.53 -4.57
CA GLU A 239 15.97 -39.79 -5.57
C GLU A 239 16.53 -40.77 -6.61
N ASN A 240 16.23 -40.54 -7.89
CA ASN A 240 16.78 -41.32 -9.00
C ASN A 240 18.24 -40.92 -9.27
N THR A 241 19.15 -41.48 -8.50
CA THR A 241 20.59 -41.18 -8.59
C THR A 241 21.20 -41.54 -9.95
N THR A 242 20.64 -42.54 -10.65
CA THR A 242 21.08 -42.93 -12.00
C THR A 242 20.76 -41.84 -13.00
N LEU A 243 19.52 -41.33 -12.98
CA LEU A 243 19.08 -40.21 -13.84
C LEU A 243 19.88 -38.96 -13.53
N LYS A 244 20.06 -38.64 -12.24
CA LYS A 244 20.83 -37.48 -11.80
C LYS A 244 22.26 -37.48 -12.34
N ASN A 245 22.95 -38.63 -12.23
CA ASN A 245 24.31 -38.78 -12.74
C ASN A 245 24.34 -38.66 -14.29
N ALA A 246 23.40 -39.27 -14.99
CA ALA A 246 23.30 -39.18 -16.44
C ALA A 246 23.09 -37.76 -16.94
N ILE A 247 22.19 -37.00 -16.29
CA ILE A 247 21.93 -35.59 -16.61
C ILE A 247 23.18 -34.74 -16.33
N ALA A 248 23.81 -34.91 -15.18
CA ALA A 248 25.02 -34.16 -14.83
C ALA A 248 26.18 -34.41 -15.81
N GLU A 249 26.42 -35.70 -16.20
CA GLU A 249 27.47 -36.05 -17.14
C GLU A 249 27.22 -35.50 -18.55
N LYS A 250 25.98 -35.63 -19.06
CA LYS A 250 25.68 -35.23 -20.44
C LYS A 250 25.46 -33.70 -20.58
N PHE A 251 24.80 -33.06 -19.64
CA PHE A 251 24.35 -31.69 -19.79
C PHE A 251 25.05 -30.67 -18.89
N GLY A 252 25.84 -31.10 -17.89
CA GLY A 252 26.45 -30.20 -16.91
C GLY A 252 27.32 -29.10 -17.51
N LEU A 253 28.16 -29.42 -18.51
CA LEU A 253 28.98 -28.41 -19.22
C LEU A 253 28.11 -27.45 -20.05
N GLY A 254 27.05 -27.95 -20.67
CA GLY A 254 26.09 -27.12 -21.42
C GLY A 254 25.36 -26.13 -20.54
N VAL A 255 24.84 -26.59 -19.41
CA VAL A 255 24.16 -25.76 -18.40
C VAL A 255 25.12 -24.69 -17.85
N THR A 256 26.36 -25.07 -17.51
CA THR A 256 27.38 -24.11 -17.06
C THR A 256 27.63 -23.03 -18.10
N SER A 257 27.74 -23.40 -19.39
CA SER A 257 27.94 -22.44 -20.49
C SER A 257 26.71 -21.56 -20.72
N ALA A 258 25.51 -22.10 -20.64
CA ALA A 258 24.27 -21.34 -20.79
C ALA A 258 24.14 -20.25 -19.69
N TYR A 259 24.48 -20.58 -18.44
CA TYR A 259 24.47 -19.62 -17.33
C TYR A 259 25.63 -18.60 -17.33
N GLN A 260 26.48 -18.59 -18.37
CA GLN A 260 27.42 -17.50 -18.67
C GLN A 260 26.85 -16.47 -19.66
N ILE A 261 25.66 -16.73 -20.22
CA ILE A 261 24.98 -15.79 -21.11
C ILE A 261 24.29 -14.72 -20.25
N SER A 262 24.74 -13.48 -20.32
CA SER A 262 24.22 -12.39 -19.51
C SER A 262 22.81 -11.94 -19.92
N GLU A 263 22.48 -11.98 -21.23
CA GLU A 263 21.18 -11.60 -21.75
C GLU A 263 20.11 -12.65 -21.41
N LYS A 264 19.04 -12.22 -20.73
CA LYS A 264 18.00 -13.10 -20.18
C LYS A 264 17.37 -14.01 -21.23
N MET A 265 16.86 -13.46 -22.34
CA MET A 265 16.13 -14.26 -23.33
C MET A 265 17.01 -15.29 -24.01
N LYS A 266 18.23 -14.90 -24.40
CA LYS A 266 19.20 -15.85 -25.01
C LYS A 266 19.60 -16.96 -24.04
N ARG A 267 19.76 -16.63 -22.76
CA ARG A 267 20.03 -17.63 -21.72
C ARG A 267 18.87 -18.60 -21.58
N TYR A 268 17.63 -18.10 -21.54
CA TYR A 268 16.44 -18.93 -21.43
C TYR A 268 16.27 -19.86 -22.65
N ASP A 269 16.50 -19.36 -23.85
CA ASP A 269 16.47 -20.16 -25.07
C ASP A 269 17.49 -21.30 -25.01
N ALA A 270 18.75 -20.99 -24.64
CA ALA A 270 19.82 -21.99 -24.50
C ALA A 270 19.52 -23.03 -23.42
N VAL A 271 19.03 -22.62 -22.26
CA VAL A 271 18.63 -23.55 -21.17
C VAL A 271 17.44 -24.43 -21.57
N ASN A 272 16.43 -23.85 -22.23
CA ASN A 272 15.27 -24.58 -22.71
C ASN A 272 15.63 -25.62 -23.77
N GLU A 273 16.52 -25.28 -24.70
CA GLU A 273 17.02 -26.24 -25.69
C GLU A 273 17.72 -27.44 -25.05
N LEU A 274 18.58 -27.19 -24.06
CA LEU A 274 19.25 -28.27 -23.30
C LEU A 274 18.24 -29.12 -22.50
N ARG A 275 17.23 -28.50 -21.91
CA ARG A 275 16.17 -29.22 -21.18
C ARG A 275 15.34 -30.10 -22.11
N GLN A 276 14.97 -29.61 -23.30
CA GLN A 276 14.25 -30.40 -24.31
C GLN A 276 15.09 -31.58 -24.81
N GLN A 277 16.39 -31.37 -25.01
CA GLN A 277 17.32 -32.45 -25.35
C GLN A 277 17.41 -33.49 -24.24
N ALA A 278 17.49 -33.08 -22.97
CA ALA A 278 17.53 -33.97 -21.83
C ALA A 278 16.26 -34.84 -21.74
N VAL A 279 15.10 -34.25 -21.92
CA VAL A 279 13.81 -34.96 -21.97
C VAL A 279 13.82 -35.97 -23.13
N ALA A 280 14.14 -35.54 -24.35
CA ALA A 280 14.15 -36.43 -25.53
C ALA A 280 15.11 -37.60 -25.45
N GLU A 281 16.23 -37.46 -24.70
CA GLU A 281 17.23 -38.50 -24.58
C GLU A 281 17.06 -39.43 -23.36
N LEU A 282 16.40 -38.96 -22.30
CA LEU A 282 16.39 -39.65 -21.00
C LEU A 282 15.00 -40.03 -20.50
N GLU A 283 13.92 -39.56 -21.15
CA GLU A 283 12.59 -40.09 -20.92
C GLU A 283 12.52 -41.54 -21.36
N ASP A 284 12.06 -42.43 -20.48
CA ASP A 284 11.94 -43.87 -20.75
C ASP A 284 10.72 -44.39 -19.98
N GLU A 285 9.60 -44.50 -20.69
CA GLU A 285 8.36 -45.05 -20.11
C GLU A 285 8.50 -46.49 -19.65
N GLU A 286 9.38 -47.33 -20.32
CA GLU A 286 9.61 -48.71 -19.95
C GLU A 286 10.41 -48.79 -18.63
N ALA A 287 11.34 -47.88 -18.44
CA ALA A 287 12.10 -47.75 -17.19
C ALA A 287 11.36 -46.94 -16.12
N GLY A 288 10.20 -46.36 -16.44
CA GLY A 288 9.39 -45.54 -15.51
C GLY A 288 9.91 -44.12 -15.30
N VAL A 289 10.77 -43.62 -16.18
CA VAL A 289 11.29 -42.26 -16.15
C VAL A 289 10.40 -41.34 -16.98
N SER A 290 9.67 -40.43 -16.32
CA SER A 290 8.77 -39.48 -16.99
C SER A 290 9.46 -38.19 -17.40
N GLU A 291 8.90 -37.49 -18.39
CA GLU A 291 9.29 -36.10 -18.75
C GLU A 291 9.40 -35.21 -17.52
N GLY A 292 8.40 -35.26 -16.61
CA GLY A 292 8.38 -34.45 -15.40
C GLY A 292 9.55 -34.72 -14.47
N GLU A 293 9.95 -35.98 -14.31
CA GLU A 293 11.10 -36.39 -13.50
C GLU A 293 12.42 -35.89 -14.11
N VAL A 294 12.58 -36.02 -15.44
CA VAL A 294 13.77 -35.50 -16.14
C VAL A 294 13.85 -33.97 -15.98
N ALA A 295 12.74 -33.29 -16.13
CA ALA A 295 12.69 -31.80 -15.98
C ALA A 295 13.01 -31.37 -14.54
N GLU A 296 12.54 -32.09 -13.52
CA GLU A 296 12.84 -31.82 -12.11
C GLU A 296 14.33 -32.01 -11.80
N VAL A 297 14.92 -33.12 -12.24
CA VAL A 297 16.35 -33.42 -12.04
C VAL A 297 17.24 -32.44 -12.81
N PHE A 298 16.83 -32.04 -14.03
CA PHE A 298 17.51 -31.02 -14.80
C PHE A 298 17.46 -29.64 -14.07
N GLY A 299 16.31 -29.24 -13.53
CA GLY A 299 16.19 -28.03 -12.72
C GLY A 299 17.05 -28.06 -11.45
N ALA A 300 17.24 -29.23 -10.84
CA ALA A 300 18.17 -29.39 -9.72
C ALA A 300 19.63 -29.19 -10.14
N LEU A 301 20.02 -29.62 -11.36
CA LEU A 301 21.34 -29.32 -11.93
C LEU A 301 21.54 -27.84 -12.19
N GLU A 302 20.54 -27.16 -12.77
CA GLU A 302 20.57 -25.70 -12.96
C GLU A 302 20.82 -24.99 -11.62
N LYS A 303 20.00 -25.34 -10.63
CA LYS A 303 20.09 -24.77 -9.27
C LYS A 303 21.48 -24.96 -8.68
N SER A 304 22.01 -26.16 -8.69
CA SER A 304 23.33 -26.44 -8.13
C SER A 304 24.46 -25.73 -8.88
N THR A 305 24.36 -25.62 -10.20
CA THR A 305 25.37 -24.94 -11.06
C THR A 305 25.47 -23.46 -10.70
N VAL A 306 24.34 -22.75 -10.63
CA VAL A 306 24.32 -21.31 -10.31
C VAL A 306 24.79 -21.06 -8.88
N ARG A 307 24.29 -21.85 -7.92
CA ARG A 307 24.59 -21.67 -6.50
C ARG A 307 26.06 -21.92 -6.18
N ASN A 308 26.63 -23.03 -6.68
CA ASN A 308 28.04 -23.35 -6.45
C ASN A 308 28.96 -22.31 -7.04
N ARG A 309 28.69 -21.84 -8.27
CA ARG A 309 29.45 -20.79 -8.92
C ARG A 309 29.57 -19.53 -8.05
N ILE A 310 28.45 -19.09 -7.48
CA ILE A 310 28.43 -17.90 -6.60
C ILE A 310 29.19 -18.17 -5.28
N LEU A 311 28.99 -19.33 -4.67
CA LEU A 311 29.68 -19.71 -3.42
C LEU A 311 31.20 -19.94 -3.60
N ASP A 312 31.63 -20.27 -4.80
CA ASP A 312 33.05 -20.43 -5.15
C ASP A 312 33.72 -19.08 -5.52
N GLY A 313 32.96 -17.98 -5.47
CA GLY A 313 33.46 -16.62 -5.72
C GLY A 313 33.57 -16.27 -7.20
N GLU A 314 32.96 -17.03 -8.09
CA GLU A 314 32.87 -16.72 -9.50
C GLU A 314 31.87 -15.60 -9.77
N PRO A 315 31.95 -14.90 -10.92
CA PRO A 315 30.98 -13.90 -11.30
C PRO A 315 29.56 -14.45 -11.37
N ARG A 316 28.59 -13.64 -11.00
CA ARG A 316 27.15 -13.94 -11.10
C ARG A 316 26.73 -14.14 -12.57
N ILE A 317 25.48 -14.51 -12.81
CA ILE A 317 24.91 -14.80 -14.14
C ILE A 317 25.18 -13.68 -15.14
N ASP A 318 25.09 -12.42 -14.71
CA ASP A 318 25.31 -11.23 -15.54
C ASP A 318 26.74 -10.66 -15.44
N GLY A 319 27.65 -11.39 -14.82
CA GLY A 319 29.07 -11.03 -14.71
C GLY A 319 29.42 -10.11 -13.54
N ARG A 320 28.45 -9.67 -12.74
CA ARG A 320 28.68 -8.84 -11.55
C ARG A 320 29.27 -9.66 -10.38
N ASP A 321 29.83 -8.93 -9.42
CA ASP A 321 30.11 -9.45 -8.08
C ASP A 321 28.84 -9.47 -7.22
N THR A 322 28.96 -9.83 -5.94
CA THR A 322 27.84 -9.96 -5.01
C THR A 322 27.30 -8.60 -4.50
N LYS A 323 27.97 -7.48 -4.74
CA LYS A 323 27.67 -6.17 -4.16
C LYS A 323 27.23 -5.10 -5.17
N THR A 324 27.57 -5.28 -6.43
CA THR A 324 27.32 -4.28 -7.48
C THR A 324 25.84 -4.25 -7.89
N VAL A 325 25.28 -3.05 -7.92
CA VAL A 325 23.94 -2.75 -8.48
C VAL A 325 24.03 -2.65 -10.00
N ARG A 326 23.03 -3.14 -10.73
CA ARG A 326 22.93 -3.00 -12.20
C ARG A 326 22.90 -1.52 -12.64
N GLY A 327 23.26 -1.26 -13.89
CA GLY A 327 23.16 0.08 -14.47
C GLY A 327 21.76 0.66 -14.36
N ILE A 328 21.68 1.93 -13.96
CA ILE A 328 20.42 2.66 -13.76
C ILE A 328 20.28 3.72 -14.83
N HIS A 329 19.08 3.82 -15.40
CA HIS A 329 18.69 4.90 -16.29
C HIS A 329 17.35 5.47 -15.82
N VAL A 330 17.24 6.80 -15.75
CA VAL A 330 16.07 7.51 -15.22
C VAL A 330 15.67 8.62 -16.19
N GLU A 331 14.37 8.70 -16.48
CA GLU A 331 13.77 9.83 -17.19
C GLU A 331 12.53 10.30 -16.44
N THR A 332 12.26 11.60 -16.40
CA THR A 332 11.05 12.20 -15.86
C THR A 332 10.31 13.00 -16.93
N GLY A 333 9.01 13.22 -16.77
CA GLY A 333 8.21 13.96 -17.74
C GLY A 333 8.01 13.22 -19.07
N VAL A 334 8.06 11.88 -19.06
CA VAL A 334 8.01 11.05 -20.28
C VAL A 334 6.64 11.00 -20.95
N LEU A 335 5.56 11.35 -20.23
CA LEU A 335 4.18 11.35 -20.72
C LEU A 335 3.63 12.77 -20.75
N PRO A 336 3.37 13.36 -21.94
CA PRO A 336 3.06 14.79 -22.07
C PRO A 336 1.75 15.25 -21.39
N LYS A 337 0.80 14.35 -21.16
CA LYS A 337 -0.50 14.67 -20.55
C LYS A 337 -0.63 14.21 -19.10
N ALA A 338 0.32 13.43 -18.60
CA ALA A 338 0.34 13.02 -17.20
C ALA A 338 0.67 14.21 -16.28
N HIS A 339 0.22 14.15 -15.04
CA HIS A 339 0.57 15.17 -14.05
C HIS A 339 2.02 15.02 -13.59
N GLY A 340 2.50 13.78 -13.46
CA GLY A 340 3.91 13.43 -13.32
C GLY A 340 4.16 12.04 -13.88
N SER A 341 5.34 11.81 -14.42
CA SER A 341 5.71 10.50 -14.99
C SER A 341 7.20 10.26 -14.91
N ALA A 342 7.59 9.01 -14.72
CA ALA A 342 8.97 8.58 -14.70
C ALA A 342 9.14 7.24 -15.39
N LEU A 343 10.23 7.08 -16.13
CA LEU A 343 10.73 5.80 -16.60
C LEU A 343 11.97 5.47 -15.80
N PHE A 344 11.86 4.44 -14.97
CA PHE A 344 12.98 3.91 -14.18
C PHE A 344 13.41 2.57 -14.73
N THR A 345 14.69 2.47 -15.12
CA THR A 345 15.28 1.24 -15.65
C THR A 345 16.49 0.84 -14.82
N ARG A 346 16.55 -0.42 -14.39
CA ARG A 346 17.67 -1.02 -13.69
C ARG A 346 18.05 -2.33 -14.38
N GLY A 347 19.08 -2.31 -15.22
CA GLY A 347 19.41 -3.40 -16.12
C GLY A 347 18.23 -3.77 -17.01
N GLU A 348 17.77 -5.02 -16.95
CA GLU A 348 16.61 -5.55 -17.69
C GLU A 348 15.31 -5.50 -16.84
N THR A 349 15.16 -4.52 -15.98
CA THR A 349 13.93 -4.26 -15.22
C THR A 349 13.53 -2.82 -15.40
N GLN A 350 12.33 -2.57 -15.92
CA GLN A 350 11.83 -1.24 -16.25
C GLN A 350 10.40 -1.03 -15.75
N ALA A 351 10.17 0.12 -15.15
CA ALA A 351 8.86 0.58 -14.69
C ALA A 351 8.55 1.97 -15.27
N LEU A 352 7.43 2.08 -15.98
CA LEU A 352 6.82 3.35 -16.35
C LEU A 352 5.81 3.71 -15.25
N VAL A 353 6.12 4.75 -14.48
CA VAL A 353 5.32 5.14 -13.31
C VAL A 353 4.68 6.50 -13.54
N VAL A 354 3.38 6.57 -13.27
CA VAL A 354 2.55 7.74 -13.58
C VAL A 354 1.83 8.21 -12.32
N THR A 355 1.96 9.49 -12.01
CA THR A 355 1.25 10.14 -10.91
C THR A 355 0.13 11.01 -11.46
N THR A 356 -1.06 10.85 -10.89
CA THR A 356 -2.26 11.66 -11.17
C THR A 356 -2.74 12.31 -9.88
N LEU A 357 -3.01 13.60 -9.93
CA LEU A 357 -3.58 14.38 -8.84
C LEU A 357 -5.07 14.60 -9.11
N GLY A 358 -5.89 14.43 -8.09
CA GLY A 358 -7.33 14.65 -8.14
C GLY A 358 -7.83 15.44 -6.93
N ALA A 359 -9.11 15.77 -6.90
CA ALA A 359 -9.72 16.39 -5.73
C ALA A 359 -9.80 15.40 -4.55
N VAL A 360 -9.85 15.87 -3.32
CA VAL A 360 -9.96 15.01 -2.10
C VAL A 360 -11.17 14.07 -2.16
N ARG A 361 -12.26 14.47 -2.83
CA ARG A 361 -13.44 13.62 -3.04
C ARG A 361 -13.17 12.37 -3.88
N ASP A 362 -12.07 12.36 -4.65
CA ASP A 362 -11.63 11.23 -5.47
C ASP A 362 -10.81 10.20 -4.66
N SER A 363 -10.63 10.45 -3.34
CA SER A 363 -10.00 9.53 -2.42
C SER A 363 -10.72 8.18 -2.38
N GLN A 364 -9.95 7.11 -2.23
CA GLN A 364 -10.51 5.77 -2.10
C GLN A 364 -11.27 5.62 -0.79
N ILE A 365 -12.48 5.08 -0.84
CA ILE A 365 -13.21 4.68 0.35
C ILE A 365 -12.84 3.25 0.70
N ILE A 366 -12.26 3.05 1.87
CA ILE A 366 -11.90 1.74 2.40
C ILE A 366 -12.92 1.38 3.48
N GLU A 367 -13.63 0.25 3.27
CA GLU A 367 -14.56 -0.32 4.24
C GLU A 367 -14.03 -1.66 4.72
N ASP A 368 -13.75 -1.78 6.02
CA ASP A 368 -13.31 -3.01 6.68
C ASP A 368 -13.98 -3.16 8.05
N LEU A 369 -13.53 -4.13 8.85
CA LEU A 369 -14.12 -4.38 10.18
C LEU A 369 -13.89 -3.21 11.15
N SER A 370 -12.83 -2.42 10.98
CA SER A 370 -12.55 -1.25 11.81
C SER A 370 -13.49 -0.08 11.50
N GLY A 371 -14.02 0.00 10.29
CA GLY A 371 -14.95 1.03 9.88
C GLY A 371 -14.84 1.43 8.42
N SER A 372 -15.22 2.69 8.13
CA SER A 372 -15.08 3.31 6.82
C SER A 372 -14.15 4.51 6.96
N ARG A 373 -13.15 4.57 6.09
CA ARG A 373 -12.20 5.69 6.04
C ARG A 373 -11.89 6.07 4.59
N LYS A 374 -11.49 7.32 4.38
CA LYS A 374 -10.96 7.80 3.11
C LYS A 374 -9.45 7.65 3.10
N ASP A 375 -8.91 7.19 1.98
CA ASP A 375 -7.46 7.11 1.74
C ASP A 375 -7.14 7.97 0.50
N PRO A 376 -6.47 9.11 0.67
CA PRO A 376 -6.13 10.00 -0.44
C PRO A 376 -4.96 9.50 -1.26
N PHE A 377 -4.18 8.52 -0.78
CA PHE A 377 -3.03 7.99 -1.48
C PHE A 377 -3.26 6.58 -1.99
N MET A 378 -3.26 6.41 -3.31
CA MET A 378 -3.45 5.13 -4.00
C MET A 378 -2.20 4.79 -4.81
N LEU A 379 -1.74 3.54 -4.72
CA LEU A 379 -0.69 3.03 -5.60
C LEU A 379 -1.09 1.68 -6.19
N HIS A 380 -1.14 1.61 -7.51
CA HIS A 380 -1.49 0.42 -8.27
C HIS A 380 -0.30 -0.07 -9.09
N TYR A 381 -0.13 -1.38 -9.13
CA TYR A 381 0.95 -2.06 -9.82
C TYR A 381 0.38 -3.03 -10.85
N ASN A 382 0.84 -2.92 -12.08
CA ASN A 382 0.43 -3.76 -13.19
C ASN A 382 1.64 -4.53 -13.75
N PHE A 383 1.45 -5.83 -13.95
CA PHE A 383 2.47 -6.74 -14.46
C PHE A 383 1.93 -7.51 -15.67
N PRO A 384 1.92 -6.90 -16.85
CA PRO A 384 1.44 -7.53 -18.06
C PRO A 384 2.40 -8.64 -18.54
N PRO A 385 1.91 -9.68 -19.24
CA PRO A 385 2.73 -10.81 -19.69
C PRO A 385 3.90 -10.41 -20.57
N PHE A 386 3.77 -9.36 -21.38
CA PHE A 386 4.85 -8.89 -22.24
C PHE A 386 6.10 -8.42 -21.48
N SER A 387 5.94 -8.05 -20.20
CA SER A 387 7.07 -7.61 -19.35
C SER A 387 8.14 -8.71 -19.13
N VAL A 388 7.77 -9.95 -19.34
CA VAL A 388 8.66 -11.13 -19.31
C VAL A 388 8.78 -11.81 -20.66
N GLY A 389 8.28 -11.19 -21.74
CA GLY A 389 8.35 -11.72 -23.10
C GLY A 389 7.32 -12.82 -23.40
N GLU A 390 6.25 -12.93 -22.61
CA GLU A 390 5.24 -13.96 -22.74
C GLU A 390 3.93 -13.42 -23.35
N ALA A 391 3.19 -14.29 -24.02
CA ALA A 391 1.78 -14.09 -24.34
C ALA A 391 0.94 -14.75 -23.23
N GLY A 392 -0.03 -14.03 -22.69
CA GLY A 392 -0.83 -14.53 -21.58
C GLY A 392 -2.20 -13.87 -21.46
N PHE A 393 -3.05 -14.46 -20.61
CA PHE A 393 -4.37 -13.92 -20.32
C PHE A 393 -4.28 -12.60 -19.54
N MET A 394 -4.96 -11.57 -20.07
CA MET A 394 -5.14 -10.27 -19.40
C MET A 394 -6.45 -10.27 -18.63
N GLY A 395 -6.36 -10.27 -17.31
CA GLY A 395 -7.50 -10.22 -16.38
C GLY A 395 -7.37 -9.10 -15.37
N GLY A 396 -8.15 -9.18 -14.29
CA GLY A 396 -7.98 -8.28 -13.15
C GLY A 396 -6.66 -8.56 -12.38
N PRO A 397 -6.25 -7.67 -11.49
CA PRO A 397 -4.99 -7.79 -10.74
C PRO A 397 -4.96 -9.10 -9.94
N LYS A 398 -3.85 -9.83 -10.07
CA LYS A 398 -3.59 -11.08 -9.34
C LYS A 398 -3.10 -10.76 -7.92
N ARG A 399 -3.17 -11.74 -7.02
CA ARG A 399 -2.68 -11.61 -5.63
C ARG A 399 -1.23 -11.08 -5.55
N ARG A 400 -0.36 -11.47 -6.50
CA ARG A 400 1.01 -11.00 -6.57
C ARG A 400 1.10 -9.51 -6.90
N GLU A 401 0.30 -9.04 -7.86
CA GLU A 401 0.26 -7.63 -8.25
C GLU A 401 -0.24 -6.75 -7.10
N ILE A 402 -1.28 -7.19 -6.38
CA ILE A 402 -1.78 -6.50 -5.19
C ILE A 402 -0.69 -6.42 -4.11
N GLY A 403 0.04 -7.51 -3.85
CA GLY A 403 1.13 -7.55 -2.89
C GLY A 403 2.30 -6.63 -3.25
N HIS A 404 2.71 -6.61 -4.53
CA HIS A 404 3.78 -5.73 -5.02
C HIS A 404 3.38 -4.26 -4.98
N GLY A 405 2.14 -3.94 -5.35
CA GLY A 405 1.60 -2.58 -5.24
C GLY A 405 1.59 -2.09 -3.79
N ARG A 406 1.15 -2.93 -2.86
CA ARG A 406 1.14 -2.59 -1.43
C ARG A 406 2.54 -2.37 -0.86
N LEU A 407 3.51 -3.20 -1.25
CA LEU A 407 4.90 -3.02 -0.86
C LEU A 407 5.47 -1.69 -1.39
N ALA A 408 5.22 -1.38 -2.67
CA ALA A 408 5.66 -0.12 -3.25
C ALA A 408 5.00 1.09 -2.55
N ARG A 409 3.70 1.00 -2.23
CA ARG A 409 2.98 2.02 -1.47
C ARG A 409 3.60 2.27 -0.10
N ARG A 410 3.85 1.21 0.67
CA ARG A 410 4.53 1.31 1.98
C ARG A 410 5.91 1.95 1.87
N GLY A 411 6.65 1.60 0.82
CA GLY A 411 7.98 2.17 0.57
C GLY A 411 8.00 3.69 0.51
N VAL A 412 6.95 4.31 -0.08
CA VAL A 412 6.89 5.76 -0.26
C VAL A 412 5.95 6.47 0.73
N ALA A 413 5.14 5.74 1.50
CA ALA A 413 4.14 6.32 2.40
C ALA A 413 4.73 7.27 3.45
N ALA A 414 5.92 6.92 3.98
CA ALA A 414 6.59 7.70 5.03
C ALA A 414 7.05 9.12 4.61
N VAL A 415 7.10 9.38 3.31
CA VAL A 415 7.54 10.69 2.77
C VAL A 415 6.40 11.51 2.19
N MET A 416 5.17 11.00 2.27
CA MET A 416 4.00 11.72 1.75
C MET A 416 3.70 12.96 2.58
N PRO A 417 3.25 14.06 1.93
CA PRO A 417 2.79 15.25 2.64
C PRO A 417 1.51 14.97 3.44
N ALA A 418 1.27 15.74 4.49
CA ALA A 418 -0.02 15.73 5.18
C ALA A 418 -1.13 16.29 4.27
N GLU A 419 -2.37 15.85 4.46
CA GLU A 419 -3.51 16.29 3.63
C GLU A 419 -3.75 17.80 3.76
N GLU A 420 -3.46 18.37 4.93
CA GLU A 420 -3.60 19.82 5.19
C GLU A 420 -2.60 20.65 4.36
N ASP A 421 -1.40 20.10 4.12
CA ASP A 421 -0.33 20.79 3.38
C ASP A 421 -0.46 20.59 1.87
N PHE A 422 -1.02 19.45 1.46
CA PHE A 422 -1.19 19.10 0.04
C PHE A 422 -2.53 18.39 -0.19
N PRO A 423 -3.65 19.13 -0.26
CA PRO A 423 -5.02 18.59 -0.28
C PRO A 423 -5.43 18.04 -1.65
N TYR A 424 -4.70 17.07 -2.15
CA TYR A 424 -4.99 16.29 -3.35
C TYR A 424 -5.16 14.80 -3.02
N ALA A 425 -6.07 14.16 -3.72
CA ALA A 425 -6.00 12.71 -3.88
C ALA A 425 -4.89 12.37 -4.88
N ILE A 426 -3.97 11.49 -4.48
CA ILE A 426 -2.80 11.13 -5.26
C ILE A 426 -2.94 9.67 -5.70
N ARG A 427 -2.95 9.44 -7.02
CA ARG A 427 -2.95 8.09 -7.58
C ARG A 427 -1.68 7.85 -8.36
N VAL A 428 -0.89 6.88 -7.93
CA VAL A 428 0.30 6.41 -8.64
C VAL A 428 -0.02 5.08 -9.30
N VAL A 429 0.36 4.92 -10.57
CA VAL A 429 0.24 3.66 -11.31
C VAL A 429 1.61 3.28 -11.84
N SER A 430 2.07 2.09 -11.48
CA SER A 430 3.31 1.51 -11.97
C SER A 430 3.03 0.44 -13.01
N GLU A 431 3.37 0.70 -14.25
CA GLU A 431 3.31 -0.24 -15.37
C GLU A 431 4.69 -0.89 -15.56
N ILE A 432 4.79 -2.19 -15.32
CA ILE A 432 6.04 -2.90 -15.52
C ILE A 432 6.18 -3.25 -17.00
N THR A 433 7.17 -2.69 -17.64
CA THR A 433 7.44 -2.87 -19.08
C THR A 433 8.49 -3.92 -19.37
N GLU A 434 9.46 -4.13 -18.43
CA GLU A 434 10.44 -5.21 -18.47
C GLU A 434 10.69 -5.74 -17.06
N SER A 435 10.95 -7.04 -16.92
CA SER A 435 11.21 -7.65 -15.60
C SER A 435 12.26 -8.75 -15.65
N ASN A 436 13.36 -8.48 -14.95
CA ASN A 436 14.40 -9.45 -14.58
C ASN A 436 14.93 -9.14 -13.17
N GLY A 437 14.10 -9.42 -12.16
CA GLY A 437 14.40 -9.20 -10.73
C GLY A 437 13.85 -7.88 -10.19
N SER A 438 13.09 -8.00 -9.12
CA SER A 438 12.47 -6.96 -8.28
C SER A 438 11.87 -5.75 -9.00
N SER A 439 10.81 -5.99 -9.75
CA SER A 439 9.97 -4.94 -10.34
C SER A 439 9.24 -4.08 -9.29
N SER A 440 8.95 -4.62 -8.09
CA SER A 440 8.36 -3.84 -7.00
C SER A 440 9.30 -2.75 -6.48
N MET A 441 10.60 -3.01 -6.43
CA MET A 441 11.60 -2.00 -6.04
C MET A 441 11.84 -0.97 -7.14
N ALA A 442 11.75 -1.35 -8.41
CA ALA A 442 11.68 -0.40 -9.52
C ALA A 442 10.44 0.50 -9.42
N SER A 443 9.30 -0.05 -8.97
CA SER A 443 8.07 0.72 -8.72
C SER A 443 8.25 1.72 -7.56
N VAL A 444 8.97 1.38 -6.50
CA VAL A 444 9.31 2.32 -5.42
C VAL A 444 10.09 3.51 -5.96
N CYS A 445 11.18 3.25 -6.70
CA CYS A 445 12.02 4.30 -7.28
C CYS A 445 11.22 5.17 -8.27
N GLY A 446 10.48 4.54 -9.19
CA GLY A 446 9.65 5.24 -10.17
C GLY A 446 8.51 6.04 -9.54
N SER A 447 7.91 5.55 -8.45
CA SER A 447 6.87 6.28 -7.70
C SER A 447 7.44 7.55 -7.06
N SER A 448 8.58 7.45 -6.39
CA SER A 448 9.28 8.61 -5.84
C SER A 448 9.56 9.65 -6.92
N LEU A 449 10.11 9.24 -8.06
CA LEU A 449 10.43 10.12 -9.19
C LEU A 449 9.17 10.75 -9.81
N SER A 450 8.12 9.97 -10.07
CA SER A 450 6.90 10.47 -10.73
C SER A 450 6.11 11.42 -9.82
N MET A 451 6.13 11.21 -8.50
CA MET A 451 5.52 12.13 -7.54
C MET A 451 6.27 13.46 -7.47
N MET A 452 7.61 13.42 -7.44
CA MET A 452 8.43 14.64 -7.50
C MET A 452 8.23 15.39 -8.82
N ASP A 453 8.11 14.68 -9.95
CA ASP A 453 7.80 15.26 -11.26
C ASP A 453 6.40 15.90 -11.30
N ALA A 454 5.43 15.35 -10.56
CA ALA A 454 4.08 15.93 -10.43
C ALA A 454 4.02 17.18 -9.53
N GLY A 455 5.08 17.49 -8.81
CA GLY A 455 5.10 18.57 -7.81
C GLY A 455 4.50 18.17 -6.46
N VAL A 456 4.41 16.86 -6.15
CA VAL A 456 4.02 16.40 -4.81
C VAL A 456 5.17 16.67 -3.86
N PRO A 457 4.96 17.47 -2.77
CA PRO A 457 6.04 17.86 -1.87
C PRO A 457 6.43 16.74 -0.91
N VAL A 458 6.95 15.63 -1.47
CA VAL A 458 7.51 14.53 -0.66
C VAL A 458 8.68 15.03 0.16
N SER A 459 8.80 14.57 1.40
CA SER A 459 9.84 15.04 2.34
C SER A 459 11.26 14.61 1.96
N ALA A 460 11.40 13.51 1.19
CA ALA A 460 12.68 13.02 0.68
C ALA A 460 12.46 12.03 -0.47
N PRO A 461 13.44 11.87 -1.38
CA PRO A 461 13.45 10.78 -2.36
C PRO A 461 13.56 9.41 -1.68
N VAL A 462 12.90 8.41 -2.28
CA VAL A 462 12.93 7.02 -1.81
C VAL A 462 13.47 6.11 -2.89
N ALA A 463 14.41 5.24 -2.54
CA ALA A 463 14.88 4.16 -3.39
C ALA A 463 14.57 2.80 -2.77
N GLY A 464 14.51 1.77 -3.62
CA GLY A 464 14.29 0.39 -3.20
C GLY A 464 15.26 -0.56 -3.88
N ILE A 465 15.65 -1.60 -3.14
CA ILE A 465 16.58 -2.65 -3.59
C ILE A 465 16.08 -4.03 -3.14
N ALA A 466 16.40 -5.07 -3.92
CA ALA A 466 16.19 -6.45 -3.54
C ALA A 466 17.52 -7.17 -3.35
N MET A 467 17.63 -7.82 -2.20
CA MET A 467 18.75 -8.63 -1.80
C MET A 467 18.37 -10.11 -1.88
N GLY A 468 19.34 -10.96 -2.10
CA GLY A 468 19.16 -12.40 -2.06
C GLY A 468 20.20 -13.09 -1.18
N LEU A 469 19.99 -14.39 -0.98
CA LEU A 469 20.91 -15.24 -0.22
C LEU A 469 21.06 -16.55 -0.94
N ILE A 470 22.30 -17.03 -0.99
CA ILE A 470 22.62 -18.40 -1.32
C ILE A 470 23.39 -19.00 -0.13
N LYS A 471 22.88 -20.10 0.43
CA LYS A 471 23.45 -20.76 1.61
C LYS A 471 23.52 -22.27 1.39
N GLU A 472 24.70 -22.85 1.56
CA GLU A 472 24.94 -24.29 1.55
C GLU A 472 25.79 -24.67 2.76
N GLY A 473 25.16 -25.30 3.74
CA GLY A 473 25.81 -25.59 5.03
C GLY A 473 26.26 -24.29 5.73
N GLU A 474 27.55 -24.19 5.99
CA GLU A 474 28.15 -23.00 6.61
C GLU A 474 28.54 -21.91 5.59
N ARG A 475 28.59 -22.23 4.31
CA ARG A 475 28.92 -21.25 3.26
C ARG A 475 27.68 -20.47 2.86
N PHE A 476 27.82 -19.14 2.77
CA PHE A 476 26.76 -18.29 2.26
C PHE A 476 27.30 -17.10 1.46
N ALA A 477 26.45 -16.54 0.64
CA ALA A 477 26.67 -15.27 -0.08
C ALA A 477 25.40 -14.45 -0.09
N VAL A 478 25.49 -13.20 0.38
CA VAL A 478 24.42 -12.20 0.25
C VAL A 478 24.59 -11.49 -1.08
N LEU A 479 23.51 -11.42 -1.88
CA LEU A 479 23.51 -10.85 -3.22
C LEU A 479 22.76 -9.53 -3.25
N THR A 480 23.40 -8.48 -3.71
CA THR A 480 22.79 -7.17 -3.95
C THR A 480 22.14 -7.12 -5.34
N ASP A 481 20.94 -6.60 -5.44
CA ASP A 481 20.21 -6.42 -6.70
C ASP A 481 20.07 -7.73 -7.50
N ILE A 482 19.28 -8.65 -6.96
CA ILE A 482 19.09 -9.98 -7.53
C ILE A 482 18.35 -9.97 -8.86
N LEU A 483 18.77 -10.87 -9.74
CA LEU A 483 18.05 -11.22 -10.97
C LEU A 483 16.84 -12.13 -10.65
N GLY A 484 15.94 -12.29 -11.61
CA GLY A 484 14.81 -13.20 -11.49
C GLY A 484 15.24 -14.66 -11.26
N ASP A 485 16.29 -15.12 -11.92
CA ASP A 485 16.87 -16.45 -11.73
C ASP A 485 17.45 -16.60 -10.32
N GLU A 486 18.12 -15.59 -9.81
CA GLU A 486 18.71 -15.59 -8.46
C GLU A 486 17.66 -15.54 -7.35
N ASP A 487 16.51 -14.86 -7.58
CA ASP A 487 15.35 -14.96 -6.69
C ASP A 487 14.79 -16.39 -6.70
N HIS A 488 14.60 -16.98 -7.88
CA HIS A 488 14.02 -18.32 -8.01
C HIS A 488 14.93 -19.42 -7.40
N LEU A 489 16.23 -19.35 -7.65
CA LEU A 489 17.22 -20.34 -7.22
C LEU A 489 17.80 -20.07 -5.82
N GLY A 490 17.57 -18.87 -5.27
CA GLY A 490 18.08 -18.45 -3.97
C GLY A 490 17.23 -18.88 -2.78
N ASP A 491 17.72 -18.58 -1.59
CA ASP A 491 17.18 -19.00 -0.30
C ASP A 491 16.44 -17.86 0.44
N MET A 492 16.60 -16.62 -0.01
CA MET A 492 15.97 -15.44 0.56
C MET A 492 15.64 -14.45 -0.54
N ASP A 493 14.49 -13.81 -0.44
CA ASP A 493 14.09 -12.60 -1.16
C ASP A 493 13.87 -11.49 -0.13
N PHE A 494 14.75 -10.50 -0.12
CA PHE A 494 14.78 -9.46 0.90
C PHE A 494 14.76 -8.08 0.24
N LYS A 495 13.67 -7.35 0.43
CA LYS A 495 13.44 -6.05 -0.18
C LYS A 495 13.49 -4.95 0.87
N VAL A 496 14.25 -3.91 0.60
CA VAL A 496 14.40 -2.74 1.49
C VAL A 496 14.16 -1.47 0.69
N ALA A 497 13.19 -0.68 1.12
CA ALA A 497 12.95 0.67 0.63
C ALA A 497 13.30 1.69 1.71
N GLY A 498 13.76 2.88 1.30
CA GLY A 498 14.05 3.95 2.24
C GLY A 498 14.65 5.19 1.59
N THR A 499 14.75 6.22 2.42
CA THR A 499 15.41 7.49 2.10
C THR A 499 16.91 7.40 2.39
N ALA A 500 17.61 8.53 2.25
CA ALA A 500 18.98 8.64 2.74
C ALA A 500 19.09 8.48 4.27
N ASN A 501 18.03 8.77 5.01
CA ASN A 501 18.02 8.85 6.48
C ASN A 501 17.58 7.55 7.16
N GLY A 502 16.86 6.68 6.47
CA GLY A 502 16.38 5.44 7.09
C GLY A 502 15.45 4.61 6.20
N VAL A 503 15.05 3.46 6.73
CA VAL A 503 14.18 2.47 6.11
C VAL A 503 12.73 2.92 6.19
N THR A 504 11.98 2.77 5.08
CA THR A 504 10.54 3.06 5.02
C THR A 504 9.70 1.81 4.83
N ALA A 505 10.26 0.75 4.25
CA ALA A 505 9.62 -0.56 4.18
C ALA A 505 10.67 -1.66 4.08
N LEU A 506 10.35 -2.80 4.70
CA LEU A 506 11.16 -4.00 4.64
C LEU A 506 10.23 -5.20 4.44
N GLN A 507 10.54 -6.03 3.45
CA GLN A 507 9.87 -7.31 3.21
C GLN A 507 10.90 -8.41 3.04
N MET A 508 10.74 -9.51 3.79
CA MET A 508 11.64 -10.65 3.72
C MET A 508 10.85 -11.95 3.62
N ASP A 509 11.27 -12.80 2.70
CA ASP A 509 10.80 -14.16 2.52
C ASP A 509 11.99 -15.10 2.55
N ILE A 510 11.98 -16.06 3.45
CA ILE A 510 13.02 -17.06 3.61
C ILE A 510 12.48 -18.41 3.15
N LYS A 511 13.23 -19.09 2.28
CA LYS A 511 12.84 -20.34 1.62
C LYS A 511 13.54 -21.55 2.24
N ILE A 512 14.35 -21.35 3.27
CA ILE A 512 15.07 -22.36 4.05
C ILE A 512 14.66 -22.28 5.51
N GLN A 513 15.16 -23.18 6.36
CA GLN A 513 14.79 -23.27 7.78
C GLN A 513 15.22 -22.06 8.63
N GLY A 514 15.82 -21.05 8.02
CA GLY A 514 16.13 -19.78 8.63
C GLY A 514 17.51 -19.22 8.29
N ILE A 515 17.72 -18.00 8.75
CA ILE A 515 18.98 -17.27 8.60
C ILE A 515 19.42 -16.75 9.99
N THR A 516 20.72 -16.55 10.13
CA THR A 516 21.32 -16.01 11.34
C THR A 516 21.19 -14.49 11.39
N GLU A 517 21.32 -13.92 12.59
CA GLU A 517 21.40 -12.47 12.81
C GLU A 517 22.51 -11.85 11.96
N GLU A 518 23.70 -12.50 11.90
CA GLU A 518 24.83 -12.06 11.07
C GLU A 518 24.45 -11.92 9.58
N ILE A 519 23.71 -12.88 9.03
CA ILE A 519 23.26 -12.79 7.61
C ILE A 519 22.30 -11.61 7.42
N MET A 520 21.38 -11.37 8.35
CA MET A 520 20.46 -10.23 8.30
C MET A 520 21.21 -8.89 8.39
N GLU A 521 22.18 -8.77 9.29
CA GLU A 521 23.02 -7.59 9.44
C GLU A 521 23.79 -7.28 8.15
N ILE A 522 24.46 -8.27 7.57
CA ILE A 522 25.18 -8.12 6.28
C ILE A 522 24.21 -7.71 5.16
N ALA A 523 23.02 -8.30 5.10
CA ALA A 523 22.04 -7.98 4.08
C ALA A 523 21.51 -6.55 4.22
N LEU A 524 21.26 -6.07 5.43
CA LEU A 524 20.84 -4.70 5.72
C LEU A 524 21.93 -3.68 5.37
N GLU A 525 23.18 -3.95 5.72
CA GLU A 525 24.32 -3.08 5.41
C GLU A 525 24.55 -2.96 3.90
N GLN A 526 24.50 -4.08 3.17
CA GLN A 526 24.60 -4.06 1.71
C GLN A 526 23.40 -3.37 1.06
N ALA A 527 22.18 -3.57 1.59
CA ALA A 527 20.98 -2.88 1.12
C ALA A 527 21.06 -1.37 1.36
N HIS A 528 21.61 -0.94 2.49
CA HIS A 528 21.86 0.48 2.77
C HIS A 528 22.79 1.09 1.71
N THR A 529 23.94 0.48 1.50
CA THR A 529 24.92 0.94 0.49
C THR A 529 24.30 1.01 -0.90
N ALA A 530 23.56 -0.01 -1.31
CA ALA A 530 22.88 -0.04 -2.60
C ALA A 530 21.80 1.04 -2.73
N ARG A 531 20.99 1.28 -1.70
CA ARG A 531 20.00 2.36 -1.71
C ARG A 531 20.63 3.74 -1.87
N GLN A 532 21.72 4.01 -1.15
CA GLN A 532 22.46 5.28 -1.30
C GLN A 532 22.98 5.47 -2.71
N TYR A 533 23.50 4.41 -3.34
CA TYR A 533 23.91 4.45 -4.75
C TYR A 533 22.74 4.76 -5.68
N ILE A 534 21.60 4.06 -5.52
CA ILE A 534 20.40 4.27 -6.36
C ILE A 534 19.87 5.70 -6.20
N LEU A 535 19.77 6.20 -4.95
CA LEU A 535 19.38 7.58 -4.67
C LEU A 535 20.32 8.58 -5.37
N GLY A 536 21.62 8.32 -5.35
CA GLY A 536 22.61 9.13 -6.06
C GLY A 536 22.35 9.19 -7.58
N GLU A 537 21.97 8.08 -8.21
CA GLU A 537 21.60 8.06 -9.63
C GLU A 537 20.28 8.78 -9.91
N MET A 538 19.26 8.57 -9.07
CA MET A 538 17.96 9.25 -9.18
C MET A 538 18.10 10.77 -9.03
N ASN A 539 18.89 11.22 -8.05
CA ASN A 539 19.10 12.63 -7.72
C ASN A 539 19.85 13.42 -8.82
N LYS A 540 20.53 12.74 -9.77
CA LYS A 540 21.11 13.39 -10.95
C LYS A 540 20.03 13.90 -11.90
N VAL A 541 18.83 13.32 -11.86
CA VAL A 541 17.71 13.70 -12.75
C VAL A 541 16.72 14.61 -12.02
N ILE A 542 16.31 14.24 -10.82
CA ILE A 542 15.44 15.04 -9.95
C ILE A 542 15.77 14.72 -8.49
N SER A 543 16.15 15.72 -7.72
CA SER A 543 16.54 15.58 -6.30
C SER A 543 15.50 16.12 -5.32
N GLU A 544 14.61 16.99 -5.80
CA GLU A 544 13.54 17.63 -5.04
C GLU A 544 12.29 17.68 -5.89
N ALA A 545 11.12 17.74 -5.25
CA ALA A 545 9.86 17.92 -5.96
C ALA A 545 9.86 19.25 -6.72
N ARG A 546 9.19 19.28 -7.87
CA ARG A 546 8.96 20.53 -8.59
C ARG A 546 8.22 21.54 -7.69
N GLU A 547 8.58 22.80 -7.79
CA GLU A 547 8.01 23.89 -6.96
C GLU A 547 6.49 24.05 -7.17
N THR A 548 5.99 23.69 -8.33
CA THR A 548 4.57 23.81 -8.67
C THR A 548 4.06 22.47 -9.21
N VAL A 549 2.78 22.21 -8.98
CA VAL A 549 2.10 21.07 -9.63
C VAL A 549 2.09 21.28 -11.15
N SER A 550 2.01 20.17 -11.88
CA SER A 550 1.93 20.15 -13.33
C SER A 550 0.77 21.03 -13.84
N GLU A 551 0.97 21.71 -14.96
CA GLU A 551 -0.08 22.48 -15.65
C GLU A 551 -1.27 21.60 -16.08
N ASN A 552 -1.07 20.31 -16.23
CA ASN A 552 -2.13 19.34 -16.53
C ASN A 552 -2.93 18.93 -15.27
N ALA A 553 -2.43 19.22 -14.07
CA ALA A 553 -3.10 18.89 -12.83
C ALA A 553 -4.21 19.91 -12.50
N PRO A 554 -5.28 19.52 -11.78
CA PRO A 554 -6.30 20.45 -11.35
C PRO A 554 -5.69 21.61 -10.55
N SER A 555 -6.00 22.84 -10.95
CA SER A 555 -5.60 24.04 -10.19
C SER A 555 -6.43 24.13 -8.90
N MET A 556 -5.78 24.31 -7.75
CA MET A 556 -6.44 24.31 -6.44
C MET A 556 -6.27 25.64 -5.72
N ALA A 557 -7.33 26.07 -5.02
CA ALA A 557 -7.28 27.13 -4.03
C ALA A 557 -7.96 26.65 -2.74
N MET A 558 -7.42 27.07 -1.61
CA MET A 558 -8.00 26.79 -0.31
C MET A 558 -8.22 28.09 0.45
N ILE A 559 -9.43 28.25 1.00
CA ILE A 559 -9.78 29.33 1.89
C ILE A 559 -10.47 28.80 3.13
N LYS A 560 -10.37 29.53 4.23
CA LYS A 560 -11.11 29.24 5.44
C LYS A 560 -12.24 30.22 5.60
N ILE A 561 -13.47 29.73 5.79
CA ILE A 561 -14.66 30.52 6.06
C ILE A 561 -15.13 30.25 7.49
N ASP A 562 -15.97 31.14 8.01
CA ASP A 562 -16.67 30.93 9.27
C ASP A 562 -17.59 29.69 9.13
N PRO A 563 -17.56 28.72 10.06
CA PRO A 563 -18.44 27.53 10.04
C PRO A 563 -19.93 27.87 9.91
N ASP A 564 -20.38 29.04 10.44
CA ASP A 564 -21.76 29.49 10.29
C ASP A 564 -22.15 29.80 8.83
N LYS A 565 -21.17 30.04 7.95
CA LYS A 565 -21.34 30.32 6.52
C LYS A 565 -21.38 29.09 5.63
N ILE A 566 -21.02 27.92 6.16
CA ILE A 566 -21.01 26.65 5.40
C ILE A 566 -22.39 26.42 4.76
N ARG A 567 -23.48 26.71 5.48
CA ARG A 567 -24.85 26.53 4.97
C ARG A 567 -25.17 27.46 3.81
N ASP A 568 -24.61 28.67 3.80
CA ASP A 568 -24.83 29.67 2.75
C ASP A 568 -24.14 29.24 1.46
N VAL A 569 -22.90 28.69 1.55
CA VAL A 569 -22.13 28.19 0.41
C VAL A 569 -22.72 26.91 -0.13
N ILE A 570 -23.19 26.00 0.71
CA ILE A 570 -23.85 24.76 0.29
C ILE A 570 -25.23 25.08 -0.32
N GLY A 571 -25.98 25.96 0.30
CA GLY A 571 -27.35 26.29 -0.07
C GLY A 571 -28.36 25.18 0.23
N LYS A 572 -29.64 25.46 0.11
CA LYS A 572 -30.73 24.52 0.37
C LYS A 572 -30.63 23.31 -0.56
N GLY A 573 -30.37 22.13 0.04
CA GLY A 573 -30.20 20.87 -0.70
C GLY A 573 -29.00 20.89 -1.67
N GLY A 574 -27.99 21.73 -1.41
CA GLY A 574 -26.79 21.82 -2.23
C GLY A 574 -26.94 22.68 -3.50
N ALA A 575 -27.97 23.53 -3.59
CA ALA A 575 -28.26 24.27 -4.83
C ALA A 575 -27.17 25.31 -5.15
N VAL A 576 -26.61 25.97 -4.14
CA VAL A 576 -25.60 27.05 -4.36
C VAL A 576 -24.28 26.41 -4.82
N ILE A 577 -23.80 25.42 -4.12
CA ILE A 577 -22.53 24.76 -4.46
C ILE A 577 -22.58 24.09 -5.85
N ARG A 578 -23.75 23.53 -6.25
CA ARG A 578 -23.93 23.04 -7.62
C ARG A 578 -23.96 24.14 -8.65
N GLY A 579 -24.60 25.29 -8.33
CA GLY A 579 -24.60 26.48 -9.19
C GLY A 579 -23.19 27.00 -9.44
N ILE A 580 -22.35 27.07 -8.41
CA ILE A 580 -20.92 27.43 -8.56
C ILE A 580 -20.24 26.50 -9.53
N THR A 581 -20.45 25.18 -9.38
CA THR A 581 -19.84 24.17 -10.27
C THR A 581 -20.36 24.29 -11.71
N GLU A 582 -21.65 24.53 -11.90
CA GLU A 582 -22.27 24.69 -13.23
C GLU A 582 -21.77 25.95 -13.95
N ASP A 583 -21.61 27.07 -13.21
CA ASP A 583 -21.22 28.35 -13.77
C ASP A 583 -19.73 28.44 -14.08
N THR A 584 -18.88 27.78 -13.29
CA THR A 584 -17.41 27.93 -13.36
C THR A 584 -16.68 26.70 -13.91
N GLY A 585 -17.31 25.54 -13.88
CA GLY A 585 -16.64 24.25 -14.16
C GLY A 585 -15.77 23.75 -13.01
N ALA A 586 -15.56 24.55 -11.95
CA ALA A 586 -14.76 24.15 -10.79
C ALA A 586 -15.61 23.37 -9.78
N SER A 587 -14.99 22.43 -9.08
CA SER A 587 -15.61 21.75 -7.94
C SER A 587 -15.23 22.41 -6.62
N VAL A 588 -16.17 22.43 -5.69
CA VAL A 588 -16.00 23.01 -4.35
C VAL A 588 -16.30 21.93 -3.31
N ASP A 589 -15.32 21.69 -2.42
CA ASP A 589 -15.45 20.79 -1.27
C ASP A 589 -15.34 21.62 0.02
N ILE A 590 -16.19 21.35 1.01
CA ILE A 590 -16.22 22.06 2.29
C ILE A 590 -16.26 21.03 3.40
N ASP A 591 -15.38 21.20 4.40
CA ASP A 591 -15.42 20.40 5.62
C ASP A 591 -16.20 21.13 6.75
N ASP A 592 -16.44 20.39 7.85
CA ASP A 592 -17.21 20.92 8.99
C ASP A 592 -16.47 22.04 9.76
N ASP A 593 -15.16 22.17 9.56
CA ASP A 593 -14.33 23.22 10.16
C ASP A 593 -14.30 24.51 9.33
N GLY A 594 -14.95 24.53 8.16
CA GLY A 594 -15.03 25.68 7.26
C GLY A 594 -13.85 25.81 6.31
N ASN A 595 -13.04 24.76 6.12
CA ASN A 595 -12.05 24.78 5.04
C ASN A 595 -12.76 24.51 3.71
N VAL A 596 -12.65 25.44 2.79
CA VAL A 596 -13.21 25.36 1.43
C VAL A 596 -12.06 25.09 0.46
N ARG A 597 -12.12 23.95 -0.24
CA ARG A 597 -11.17 23.56 -1.27
C ARG A 597 -11.84 23.69 -2.63
N ILE A 598 -11.22 24.41 -3.53
CA ILE A 598 -11.75 24.71 -4.87
C ILE A 598 -10.78 24.12 -5.90
N TYR A 599 -11.28 23.25 -6.77
CA TYR A 599 -10.49 22.59 -7.83
C TYR A 599 -11.08 22.97 -9.19
N GLY A 600 -10.30 23.69 -10.01
CA GLY A 600 -10.62 24.03 -11.38
C GLY A 600 -9.76 23.23 -12.36
N GLU A 601 -10.27 22.96 -13.58
CA GLU A 601 -9.46 22.38 -14.65
C GLU A 601 -8.29 23.33 -15.02
N ASP A 602 -8.48 24.63 -14.81
CA ASP A 602 -7.47 25.66 -14.99
C ASP A 602 -7.58 26.73 -13.90
N THR A 603 -6.65 27.67 -13.91
CA THR A 603 -6.60 28.80 -12.97
C THR A 603 -7.82 29.69 -13.09
N GLN A 604 -8.37 29.90 -14.30
CA GLN A 604 -9.52 30.78 -14.54
C GLN A 604 -10.78 30.20 -13.90
N SER A 605 -11.07 28.93 -14.09
CA SER A 605 -12.20 28.23 -13.47
C SER A 605 -12.13 28.25 -11.95
N ARG A 606 -10.93 27.98 -11.40
CA ARG A 606 -10.65 28.06 -9.95
C ARG A 606 -10.91 29.44 -9.40
N ASP A 607 -10.35 30.49 -10.02
CA ASP A 607 -10.45 31.84 -9.52
C ASP A 607 -11.89 32.37 -9.59
N ALA A 608 -12.63 32.05 -10.66
CA ALA A 608 -14.04 32.39 -10.78
C ALA A 608 -14.88 31.76 -9.63
N ALA A 609 -14.64 30.48 -9.31
CA ALA A 609 -15.32 29.81 -8.19
C ALA A 609 -14.91 30.42 -6.84
N LEU A 610 -13.63 30.77 -6.67
CA LEU A 610 -13.13 31.44 -5.47
C LEU A 610 -13.80 32.79 -5.26
N GLU A 611 -13.95 33.58 -6.32
CA GLU A 611 -14.67 34.88 -6.26
C GLU A 611 -16.13 34.66 -5.86
N MET A 612 -16.81 33.65 -6.39
CA MET A 612 -18.20 33.36 -6.03
C MET A 612 -18.34 32.96 -4.55
N VAL A 613 -17.45 32.11 -4.04
CA VAL A 613 -17.45 31.70 -2.62
C VAL A 613 -17.17 32.90 -1.73
N ASN A 614 -16.18 33.74 -2.08
CA ASN A 614 -15.86 34.95 -1.34
C ASN A 614 -17.05 35.94 -1.32
N ALA A 615 -17.74 36.10 -2.45
CA ALA A 615 -18.92 36.95 -2.54
C ALA A 615 -20.07 36.48 -1.63
N ILE A 616 -20.30 35.17 -1.55
CA ILE A 616 -21.32 34.54 -0.70
C ILE A 616 -20.99 34.71 0.79
N THR A 617 -19.73 34.58 1.15
CA THR A 617 -19.26 34.60 2.55
C THR A 617 -18.91 36.00 3.04
N ALA A 618 -18.77 36.96 2.14
CA ALA A 618 -18.45 38.34 2.47
C ALA A 618 -19.41 38.94 3.50
N GLU A 619 -18.88 39.70 4.44
CA GLU A 619 -19.66 40.46 5.42
C GLU A 619 -19.50 41.95 5.18
N ALA A 620 -20.54 42.71 5.57
CA ALA A 620 -20.46 44.14 5.51
C ALA A 620 -19.49 44.64 6.59
N GLU A 621 -18.52 45.41 6.18
CA GLU A 621 -17.52 46.01 7.07
C GLU A 621 -17.86 47.48 7.33
N VAL A 622 -17.90 47.88 8.61
CA VAL A 622 -18.14 49.29 8.99
C VAL A 622 -17.00 50.16 8.46
N GLY A 623 -17.37 51.26 7.80
CA GLY A 623 -16.43 52.18 7.17
C GLY A 623 -16.14 51.91 5.70
N LYS A 624 -16.46 50.73 5.16
CA LYS A 624 -16.20 50.34 3.77
C LYS A 624 -17.27 50.85 2.81
N LEU A 625 -16.84 51.19 1.59
CA LEU A 625 -17.73 51.57 0.49
C LEU A 625 -18.18 50.38 -0.31
N TYR A 626 -19.42 50.39 -0.74
CA TYR A 626 -20.03 49.33 -1.57
C TYR A 626 -20.79 49.97 -2.75
N ASN A 627 -20.65 49.44 -3.92
CA ASN A 627 -21.51 49.72 -5.04
C ASN A 627 -22.75 48.83 -4.93
N GLY A 628 -23.83 49.36 -4.38
CA GLY A 628 -25.05 48.60 -4.11
C GLY A 628 -26.15 48.93 -5.09
N LYS A 629 -27.17 48.09 -5.14
CA LYS A 629 -28.37 48.28 -5.97
C LYS A 629 -29.58 48.53 -5.09
N VAL A 630 -30.36 49.57 -5.39
CA VAL A 630 -31.57 49.87 -4.64
C VAL A 630 -32.60 48.77 -4.87
N ALA A 631 -32.83 47.93 -3.84
CA ALA A 631 -33.76 46.82 -3.90
C ALA A 631 -35.21 47.22 -3.68
N ARG A 632 -35.46 48.18 -2.75
CA ARG A 632 -36.79 48.64 -2.41
C ARG A 632 -36.74 50.02 -1.73
N ILE A 633 -37.69 50.87 -2.07
CA ILE A 633 -37.87 52.17 -1.45
C ILE A 633 -39.05 52.12 -0.45
N VAL A 634 -38.88 52.77 0.70
CA VAL A 634 -39.88 52.92 1.77
C VAL A 634 -39.91 54.37 2.26
N ASP A 635 -40.95 54.77 2.99
CA ASP A 635 -41.13 56.17 3.44
C ASP A 635 -39.95 56.67 4.27
N PHE A 636 -39.26 55.85 4.99
CA PHE A 636 -38.15 56.19 5.88
C PHE A 636 -36.76 55.97 5.30
N GLY A 637 -36.64 55.50 4.02
CA GLY A 637 -35.34 55.25 3.37
C GLY A 637 -35.41 54.31 2.21
N ALA A 638 -34.24 53.75 1.84
CA ALA A 638 -34.10 52.78 0.80
C ALA A 638 -33.29 51.54 1.28
N PHE A 639 -33.75 50.38 0.95
CA PHE A 639 -32.95 49.14 1.11
C PHE A 639 -32.05 48.98 -0.12
N VAL A 640 -30.78 48.86 0.14
CA VAL A 640 -29.75 48.72 -0.90
C VAL A 640 -29.04 47.38 -0.69
N THR A 641 -29.08 46.54 -1.71
CA THR A 641 -28.32 45.29 -1.74
C THR A 641 -26.85 45.60 -2.01
N ILE A 642 -25.98 45.38 -1.03
CA ILE A 642 -24.54 45.68 -1.11
C ILE A 642 -23.67 44.47 -1.34
N LEU A 643 -24.17 43.29 -0.96
CA LEU A 643 -23.56 41.98 -1.14
C LEU A 643 -24.66 40.95 -1.48
N PRO A 644 -24.33 39.81 -2.11
CA PRO A 644 -25.31 38.77 -2.42
C PRO A 644 -26.16 38.41 -1.18
N GLY A 645 -27.49 38.66 -1.28
CA GLY A 645 -28.42 38.36 -0.18
C GLY A 645 -28.36 39.27 1.04
N LYS A 646 -27.59 40.37 1.00
CA LYS A 646 -27.45 41.30 2.13
C LYS A 646 -27.91 42.70 1.74
N ASP A 647 -29.02 43.12 2.34
CA ASP A 647 -29.58 44.45 2.18
C ASP A 647 -29.23 45.32 3.39
N GLY A 648 -28.76 46.50 3.13
CA GLY A 648 -28.58 47.53 4.14
C GLY A 648 -29.61 48.68 3.96
N LEU A 649 -29.94 49.35 5.06
CA LEU A 649 -30.86 50.50 5.05
C LEU A 649 -30.09 51.79 4.92
N VAL A 650 -30.34 52.54 3.84
CA VAL A 650 -30.01 53.97 3.76
C VAL A 650 -31.22 54.71 4.28
N HIS A 651 -31.16 55.19 5.55
CA HIS A 651 -32.23 55.99 6.14
C HIS A 651 -32.38 57.34 5.39
N ILE A 652 -33.58 57.90 5.31
CA ILE A 652 -33.86 59.13 4.58
C ILE A 652 -32.91 60.28 4.94
N SER A 653 -32.46 60.37 6.20
CA SER A 653 -31.47 61.33 6.68
C SER A 653 -30.03 61.07 6.23
N GLN A 654 -29.77 59.91 5.61
CA GLN A 654 -28.44 59.47 5.16
C GLN A 654 -28.30 59.47 3.62
N ILE A 655 -29.35 59.96 2.88
CA ILE A 655 -29.35 60.04 1.41
C ILE A 655 -28.54 61.22 0.93
N SER A 656 -28.84 62.43 1.49
CA SER A 656 -28.23 63.67 1.05
C SER A 656 -27.85 64.60 2.24
N LYS A 657 -26.93 65.54 1.99
CA LYS A 657 -26.57 66.59 2.95
C LYS A 657 -27.72 67.57 3.14
N GLU A 658 -28.61 67.72 2.14
CA GLU A 658 -29.83 68.52 2.20
C GLU A 658 -30.99 67.69 2.78
N ARG A 659 -32.02 68.37 3.30
CA ARG A 659 -33.17 67.67 3.87
C ARG A 659 -33.98 66.97 2.77
N VAL A 660 -34.06 65.68 2.80
CA VAL A 660 -34.85 64.86 1.88
C VAL A 660 -36.26 64.73 2.45
N GLU A 661 -37.29 65.16 1.69
CA GLU A 661 -38.70 65.03 2.06
C GLU A 661 -39.34 63.79 1.43
N ASN A 662 -38.88 63.38 0.25
CA ASN A 662 -39.35 62.21 -0.45
C ASN A 662 -38.17 61.39 -1.05
N VAL A 663 -38.04 60.10 -0.65
CA VAL A 663 -36.95 59.24 -1.09
C VAL A 663 -36.94 58.99 -2.59
N ASN A 664 -38.14 58.96 -3.22
CA ASN A 664 -38.29 58.71 -4.66
C ASN A 664 -37.79 59.91 -5.55
N GLU A 665 -37.50 61.08 -4.99
CA GLU A 665 -36.88 62.18 -5.72
C GLU A 665 -35.37 62.01 -5.90
N TYR A 666 -34.74 61.17 -5.07
CA TYR A 666 -33.29 60.97 -5.03
C TYR A 666 -32.84 59.54 -5.49
N LEU A 667 -33.68 58.57 -5.26
CA LEU A 667 -33.37 57.15 -5.54
C LEU A 667 -34.50 56.47 -6.31
N GLN A 668 -34.16 55.54 -7.19
CA GLN A 668 -35.09 54.67 -7.92
C GLN A 668 -34.78 53.21 -7.67
N GLU A 669 -35.81 52.37 -7.60
CA GLU A 669 -35.61 50.90 -7.50
C GLU A 669 -34.84 50.40 -8.72
N GLY A 670 -33.85 49.56 -8.49
CA GLY A 670 -32.94 49.05 -9.51
C GLY A 670 -31.75 49.97 -9.84
N GLN A 671 -31.67 51.18 -9.26
CA GLN A 671 -30.56 52.10 -9.45
C GLN A 671 -29.30 51.63 -8.71
N ASP A 672 -28.14 51.73 -9.37
CA ASP A 672 -26.84 51.52 -8.73
C ASP A 672 -26.42 52.76 -7.95
N VAL A 673 -26.03 52.56 -6.68
CA VAL A 673 -25.66 53.65 -5.77
C VAL A 673 -24.43 53.27 -4.96
N LEU A 674 -23.50 54.22 -4.83
CA LEU A 674 -22.35 54.06 -3.92
C LEU A 674 -22.80 54.38 -2.50
N VAL A 675 -22.59 53.46 -1.57
CA VAL A 675 -22.99 53.59 -0.17
C VAL A 675 -21.84 53.21 0.75
N LYS A 676 -21.77 53.85 1.91
CA LYS A 676 -20.81 53.54 2.97
C LYS A 676 -21.53 52.79 4.09
N CYS A 677 -20.97 51.69 4.55
CA CYS A 677 -21.47 51.02 5.74
C CYS A 677 -21.06 51.80 6.99
N THR A 678 -22.03 52.36 7.69
CA THR A 678 -21.77 53.22 8.86
C THR A 678 -21.87 52.49 10.18
N ASP A 679 -22.66 51.43 10.26
CA ASP A 679 -22.87 50.68 11.49
C ASP A 679 -23.52 49.31 11.18
N LEU A 680 -23.26 48.36 12.10
CA LEU A 680 -23.93 47.04 12.16
C LEU A 680 -24.63 46.97 13.53
N ASP A 681 -25.97 46.87 13.53
CA ASP A 681 -26.65 46.74 14.81
C ASP A 681 -26.46 45.33 15.45
N ALA A 682 -26.83 45.21 16.72
CA ALA A 682 -26.70 43.98 17.50
C ALA A 682 -27.50 42.76 16.91
N ARG A 683 -28.32 43.00 15.91
CA ARG A 683 -29.06 41.97 15.14
C ARG A 683 -28.50 41.75 13.73
N GLY A 684 -27.31 42.30 13.44
CA GLY A 684 -26.65 42.20 12.14
C GLY A 684 -27.27 43.05 11.02
N ARG A 685 -28.16 44.01 11.33
CA ARG A 685 -28.75 44.86 10.30
C ARG A 685 -27.75 45.98 9.91
N ILE A 686 -27.54 46.10 8.60
CA ILE A 686 -26.55 46.97 7.98
C ILE A 686 -27.16 48.38 7.83
N LYS A 687 -26.49 49.39 8.41
CA LYS A 687 -26.82 50.78 8.19
C LYS A 687 -25.88 51.37 7.16
N LEU A 688 -26.47 52.03 6.17
CA LEU A 688 -25.75 52.61 5.04
C LEU A 688 -25.95 54.10 4.98
N SER A 689 -24.96 54.81 4.43
CA SER A 689 -25.03 56.25 4.17
C SER A 689 -24.45 56.58 2.79
N ILE A 690 -25.13 57.40 2.05
CA ILE A 690 -24.63 58.07 0.83
C ILE A 690 -23.96 59.38 1.21
N LYS A 691 -24.54 60.09 2.17
CA LYS A 691 -24.15 61.43 2.61
C LYS A 691 -22.77 61.47 3.29
N GLU A 692 -22.36 60.42 3.95
CA GLU A 692 -21.10 60.35 4.70
C GLU A 692 -19.88 59.94 3.82
N ILE A 693 -20.09 59.75 2.54
CA ILE A 693 -19.01 59.49 1.59
C ILE A 693 -18.33 60.81 1.23
N THR A 694 -17.00 60.84 1.42
CA THR A 694 -16.20 62.01 1.02
C THR A 694 -15.84 61.96 -0.46
N GLU A 695 -15.48 63.10 -1.06
CA GLU A 695 -15.02 63.14 -2.45
C GLU A 695 -13.67 62.38 -2.64
N GLU A 696 -12.84 62.35 -1.59
CA GLU A 696 -11.60 61.61 -1.56
C GLU A 696 -11.87 60.12 -1.61
N GLU A 697 -12.81 59.62 -0.79
CA GLU A 697 -13.23 58.19 -0.78
C GLU A 697 -13.89 57.77 -2.10
N LYS A 698 -14.64 58.66 -2.76
CA LYS A 698 -15.19 58.37 -4.10
C LYS A 698 -14.10 58.25 -5.15
N ALA A 699 -13.09 59.09 -5.09
CA ALA A 699 -11.99 59.08 -6.03
C ALA A 699 -11.12 57.84 -5.85
N GLU A 700 -10.89 57.41 -4.60
CA GLU A 700 -10.12 56.18 -4.25
C GLU A 700 -10.89 54.90 -4.65
N PHE A 701 -12.22 54.90 -4.53
CA PHE A 701 -13.06 53.76 -4.93
C PHE A 701 -13.22 53.66 -6.47
N ALA A 702 -13.05 54.76 -7.20
CA ALA A 702 -13.16 54.80 -8.67
C ALA A 702 -11.83 54.50 -9.40
N GLY A 703 -10.66 54.49 -8.71
CA GLY A 703 -9.35 54.23 -9.25
C GLY A 703 -8.91 52.82 -9.05
#